data_15d958237ef3b1e4c6f6453cfd2c7534
#
_entry.id   15d958237ef3b1e4c6f6453cfd2c7534
#
_cell.length_a   1.000
_cell.length_b   1.000
_cell.length_c   1.000
_cell.angle_alpha   90.00
_cell.angle_beta   90.00
_cell.angle_gamma   90.00
#
_symmetry.space_group_name_H-M   'P 1'
#
loop_
_entity.id
_entity.type
_entity.pdbx_description
1 polymer ?
#
loop_
_entity_poly.entity_id
_entity_poly.type
_entity_poly.pdbx_seq_one_letter_code
_entity_poly.pdbx_strand_id
1 'polypeptide(L)'
;QWAAINNQYAMCKFLIDKGAEINKKGGESVATPLQWAAQRCHYYTVHLLLQHGADPLITDSQGYNTLHISTFNGNVLLIVLLLHQGIPVDVEDAYGHTALMWSAYKGFPACVDVFLRWGASVHAKDEQGFTALHWALVKGSPGCIQKLIEYGADRFAKTANGKTPAITAQELNTVAAWQKALDECGYDEHGNAIVPSWPGASYLLQDRRSFMTKFTFLWPFVMVWATMVVMAGMPVFVGIPLGVLAGYAVQWVAQQVIAYAPPDMRQLQKTPWMAGIFAGSLFLCIMNWLLHIFGSTMFGQDSAVIPNLLFAFFISMTIWFYIRCMVDDPGFVPKMGGVAEQKAVIDELISLWKFDESNFCVTCMIRTPLRSKHCPXVSTLRGEAXSVSISNQNXVRMGKLTGNSHCPWVYNCIGVNNHRHFFFYLINLTLSVVTYDWLTYRCESVPSPSYRQLLTQADLSTLSETASDECNILAPSLCRIVNADTYSLLTAIWASLQLTWVSMLLFVQFVQVSSAMTTYENMHGIDNYSATSLNSSFTSTGAPLNPPSLPAPGPSPAAGGARHGGRHAHGHNHKQGFIKQWSRLLGVDAFIETAAGRGATTGKGSKRNKRGNPYSRGCVTNCKDFWCDPSPMFGKHENGAAVLGGVPVNYTDMYESP
;
A
#
# COMPACT_ATOMS: atom_id res chain seq x y z
N GLN A 1 -33.15 -26.79 -5.84
CA GLN A 1 -31.98 -26.97 -4.96
C GLN A 1 -30.77 -27.49 -5.75
N TRP A 2 -30.86 -28.67 -6.42
CA TRP A 2 -29.74 -29.25 -7.17
C TRP A 2 -29.17 -28.31 -8.23
N ALA A 3 -30.04 -27.56 -8.94
CA ALA A 3 -29.59 -26.55 -9.91
C ALA A 3 -28.81 -25.42 -9.23
N ALA A 4 -29.23 -24.98 -8.04
CA ALA A 4 -28.58 -23.94 -7.26
C ALA A 4 -27.22 -24.40 -6.70
N ILE A 5 -27.13 -25.64 -6.18
CA ILE A 5 -25.89 -26.26 -5.68
C ILE A 5 -24.84 -26.33 -6.79
N ASN A 6 -25.25 -26.65 -8.01
CA ASN A 6 -24.35 -26.89 -9.14
C ASN A 6 -24.17 -25.67 -10.06
N ASN A 7 -24.61 -24.49 -9.60
CA ASN A 7 -24.45 -23.20 -10.32
C ASN A 7 -25.07 -23.23 -11.73
N GLN A 8 -26.18 -23.98 -11.89
CA GLN A 8 -26.90 -24.07 -13.18
C GLN A 8 -27.87 -22.89 -13.29
N TYR A 9 -27.32 -21.69 -13.57
CA TYR A 9 -28.05 -20.40 -13.58
C TYR A 9 -29.29 -20.47 -14.51
N ALA A 10 -29.08 -20.90 -15.75
CA ALA A 10 -30.16 -20.98 -16.75
C ALA A 10 -31.27 -21.96 -16.30
N MET A 11 -30.88 -23.09 -15.66
CA MET A 11 -31.84 -24.05 -15.12
C MET A 11 -32.59 -23.46 -13.92
N CYS A 12 -31.90 -22.73 -13.03
CA CYS A 12 -32.55 -22.03 -11.91
C CYS A 12 -33.61 -21.06 -12.43
N LYS A 13 -33.23 -20.23 -13.42
CA LYS A 13 -34.17 -19.28 -14.04
C LYS A 13 -35.35 -19.98 -14.66
N PHE A 14 -35.12 -21.03 -15.46
CA PHE A 14 -36.19 -21.83 -16.08
C PHE A 14 -37.18 -22.41 -15.03
N LEU A 15 -36.64 -22.97 -13.94
CA LEU A 15 -37.46 -23.54 -12.87
C LEU A 15 -38.30 -22.48 -12.16
N ILE A 16 -37.72 -21.30 -11.93
CA ILE A 16 -38.45 -20.16 -11.33
C ILE A 16 -39.56 -19.69 -12.27
N ASP A 17 -39.27 -19.56 -13.57
CA ASP A 17 -40.26 -19.15 -14.58
C ASP A 17 -41.40 -20.17 -14.69
N LYS A 18 -41.14 -21.43 -14.35
CA LYS A 18 -42.15 -22.52 -14.31
C LYS A 18 -42.87 -22.64 -12.94
N GLY A 19 -42.63 -21.67 -12.02
CA GLY A 19 -43.35 -21.60 -10.76
C GLY A 19 -42.78 -22.47 -9.64
N ALA A 20 -41.50 -22.83 -9.70
CA ALA A 20 -40.87 -23.57 -8.59
C ALA A 20 -40.89 -22.77 -7.29
N GLU A 21 -41.16 -23.45 -6.18
CA GLU A 21 -41.15 -22.83 -4.84
C GLU A 21 -39.73 -22.43 -4.44
N ILE A 22 -39.46 -21.10 -4.49
CA ILE A 22 -38.12 -20.53 -4.29
C ILE A 22 -37.62 -20.80 -2.87
N ASN A 23 -38.49 -20.74 -1.87
CA ASN A 23 -38.16 -20.86 -0.45
C ASN A 23 -38.34 -22.29 0.11
N LYS A 24 -38.56 -23.28 -0.74
CA LYS A 24 -38.77 -24.64 -0.28
C LYS A 24 -37.50 -25.24 0.32
N LYS A 25 -37.58 -25.62 1.58
CA LYS A 25 -36.49 -26.28 2.31
C LYS A 25 -36.35 -27.74 1.87
N GLY A 26 -35.11 -28.26 1.90
CA GLY A 26 -34.87 -29.66 1.58
C GLY A 26 -33.41 -30.06 1.75
N GLY A 27 -33.16 -31.36 1.56
CA GLY A 27 -31.84 -31.94 1.80
C GLY A 27 -31.63 -32.24 3.28
N GLU A 28 -30.48 -32.79 3.63
CA GLU A 28 -30.12 -33.18 5.00
C GLU A 28 -30.09 -31.97 5.96
N SER A 29 -29.65 -30.83 5.45
CA SER A 29 -29.58 -29.58 6.24
C SER A 29 -30.89 -28.82 6.30
N VAL A 30 -31.96 -29.32 5.64
CA VAL A 30 -33.29 -28.65 5.57
C VAL A 30 -33.11 -27.19 5.11
N ALA A 31 -32.26 -26.95 4.10
CA ALA A 31 -31.86 -25.63 3.63
C ALA A 31 -32.61 -25.22 2.35
N THR A 32 -32.73 -23.92 2.10
CA THR A 32 -33.35 -23.36 0.90
C THR A 32 -32.37 -23.39 -0.29
N PRO A 33 -32.85 -23.26 -1.55
CA PRO A 33 -31.97 -23.12 -2.71
C PRO A 33 -31.00 -21.95 -2.58
N LEU A 34 -31.41 -20.85 -1.95
CA LEU A 34 -30.58 -19.66 -1.68
C LEU A 34 -29.40 -20.01 -0.75
N GLN A 35 -29.69 -20.74 0.33
CA GLN A 35 -28.64 -21.17 1.29
C GLN A 35 -27.64 -22.13 0.61
N TRP A 36 -28.10 -23.05 -0.22
CA TRP A 36 -27.24 -23.96 -0.97
C TRP A 36 -26.33 -23.22 -1.96
N ALA A 37 -26.89 -22.22 -2.68
CA ALA A 37 -26.10 -21.38 -3.60
C ALA A 37 -25.06 -20.54 -2.83
N ALA A 38 -25.46 -20.00 -1.68
CA ALA A 38 -24.57 -19.18 -0.82
C ALA A 38 -23.43 -20.02 -0.24
N GLN A 39 -23.72 -21.25 0.20
CA GLN A 39 -22.72 -22.19 0.72
C GLN A 39 -21.63 -22.49 -0.33
N ARG A 40 -21.99 -22.47 -1.61
CA ARG A 40 -21.07 -22.73 -2.73
C ARG A 40 -20.50 -21.44 -3.35
N CYS A 41 -20.84 -20.28 -2.81
CA CYS A 41 -20.37 -18.95 -3.26
C CYS A 41 -20.79 -18.64 -4.72
N HIS A 42 -21.99 -19.05 -5.12
CA HIS A 42 -22.53 -18.84 -6.47
C HIS A 42 -23.25 -17.48 -6.57
N TYR A 43 -22.49 -16.37 -6.67
CA TYR A 43 -23.00 -14.97 -6.59
C TYR A 43 -24.19 -14.71 -7.53
N TYR A 44 -24.08 -15.12 -8.78
CA TYR A 44 -25.09 -14.86 -9.81
C TYR A 44 -26.38 -15.63 -9.53
N THR A 45 -26.27 -16.88 -9.07
CA THR A 45 -27.41 -17.69 -8.67
C THR A 45 -28.06 -17.14 -7.39
N VAL A 46 -27.26 -16.71 -6.42
CA VAL A 46 -27.73 -16.03 -5.19
C VAL A 46 -28.53 -14.78 -5.56
N HIS A 47 -27.96 -13.92 -6.42
CA HIS A 47 -28.61 -12.69 -6.87
C HIS A 47 -29.94 -12.98 -7.61
N LEU A 48 -29.93 -13.95 -8.51
CA LEU A 48 -31.13 -14.38 -9.25
C LEU A 48 -32.24 -14.80 -8.29
N LEU A 49 -31.93 -15.65 -7.30
CA LEU A 49 -32.89 -16.10 -6.32
C LEU A 49 -33.46 -14.95 -5.48
N LEU A 50 -32.59 -14.02 -5.04
CA LEU A 50 -33.01 -12.85 -4.26
C LEU A 50 -33.94 -11.93 -5.09
N GLN A 51 -33.63 -11.71 -6.37
CA GLN A 51 -34.48 -10.90 -7.27
C GLN A 51 -35.88 -11.52 -7.46
N HIS A 52 -36.02 -12.84 -7.33
CA HIS A 52 -37.28 -13.52 -7.49
C HIS A 52 -37.97 -13.85 -6.14
N GLY A 53 -37.55 -13.19 -5.05
CA GLY A 53 -38.22 -13.24 -3.75
C GLY A 53 -37.74 -14.37 -2.83
N ALA A 54 -36.53 -14.88 -3.01
CA ALA A 54 -35.94 -15.77 -2.00
C ALA A 54 -35.69 -14.99 -0.71
N ASP A 55 -36.14 -15.54 0.41
CA ASP A 55 -36.01 -14.94 1.73
C ASP A 55 -34.66 -15.35 2.35
N PRO A 56 -33.70 -14.41 2.53
CA PRO A 56 -32.40 -14.73 3.10
C PRO A 56 -32.41 -14.97 4.61
N LEU A 57 -33.50 -14.67 5.30
CA LEU A 57 -33.61 -14.83 6.76
C LEU A 57 -34.09 -16.23 7.16
N ILE A 58 -34.58 -17.01 6.23
CA ILE A 58 -34.96 -18.40 6.51
C ILE A 58 -33.76 -19.17 7.03
N THR A 59 -33.96 -19.87 8.14
CA THR A 59 -32.91 -20.66 8.79
C THR A 59 -32.97 -22.13 8.37
N ASP A 60 -31.78 -22.75 8.35
CA ASP A 60 -31.64 -24.19 8.12
C ASP A 60 -31.93 -25.01 9.40
N SER A 61 -31.61 -26.30 9.43
CA SER A 61 -31.83 -27.17 10.58
C SER A 61 -30.95 -26.82 11.80
N GLN A 62 -29.90 -26.04 11.60
CA GLN A 62 -28.99 -25.62 12.66
C GLN A 62 -29.24 -24.18 13.10
N GLY A 63 -30.28 -23.52 12.57
CA GLY A 63 -30.62 -22.13 12.91
C GLY A 63 -29.84 -21.09 12.12
N TYR A 64 -29.06 -21.47 11.11
CA TYR A 64 -28.24 -20.53 10.33
C TYR A 64 -29.01 -19.95 9.15
N ASN A 65 -29.02 -18.65 9.02
CA ASN A 65 -29.55 -17.95 7.86
C ASN A 65 -28.48 -17.83 6.75
N THR A 66 -28.85 -17.25 5.61
CA THR A 66 -27.95 -17.11 4.45
C THR A 66 -26.68 -16.31 4.76
N LEU A 67 -26.77 -15.28 5.63
CA LEU A 67 -25.62 -14.45 6.00
C LEU A 67 -24.60 -15.25 6.84
N HIS A 68 -25.07 -16.06 7.80
CA HIS A 68 -24.21 -16.95 8.61
C HIS A 68 -23.47 -17.94 7.70
N ILE A 69 -24.19 -18.60 6.79
CA ILE A 69 -23.63 -19.61 5.87
C ILE A 69 -22.55 -18.96 4.98
N SER A 70 -22.79 -17.76 4.47
CA SER A 70 -21.83 -17.02 3.64
C SER A 70 -20.56 -16.67 4.42
N THR A 71 -20.70 -16.38 5.71
CA THR A 71 -19.59 -16.03 6.61
C THR A 71 -18.67 -17.24 6.85
N PHE A 72 -19.23 -18.45 6.91
CA PHE A 72 -18.43 -19.67 7.17
C PHE A 72 -17.35 -19.92 6.10
N ASN A 73 -17.57 -19.42 4.89
CA ASN A 73 -16.63 -19.55 3.77
C ASN A 73 -15.62 -18.38 3.69
N GLY A 74 -15.85 -17.32 4.47
CA GLY A 74 -15.01 -16.13 4.43
C GLY A 74 -15.11 -15.34 3.12
N ASN A 75 -16.21 -15.48 2.40
CA ASN A 75 -16.37 -14.86 1.07
C ASN A 75 -16.91 -13.44 1.21
N VAL A 76 -16.00 -12.48 1.15
CA VAL A 76 -16.29 -11.05 1.38
C VAL A 76 -17.26 -10.51 0.31
N LEU A 77 -17.07 -10.88 -0.97
CA LEU A 77 -17.94 -10.41 -2.07
C LEU A 77 -19.40 -10.86 -1.87
N LEU A 78 -19.59 -12.12 -1.44
CA LEU A 78 -20.93 -12.64 -1.16
C LEU A 78 -21.57 -11.92 0.03
N ILE A 79 -20.80 -11.68 1.10
CA ILE A 79 -21.27 -10.92 2.27
C ILE A 79 -21.70 -9.50 1.83
N VAL A 80 -20.86 -8.82 1.02
CA VAL A 80 -21.17 -7.47 0.51
C VAL A 80 -22.47 -7.50 -0.31
N LEU A 81 -22.63 -8.49 -1.20
CA LEU A 81 -23.85 -8.65 -2.00
C LEU A 81 -25.09 -8.77 -1.09
N LEU A 82 -25.04 -9.65 -0.09
CA LEU A 82 -26.16 -9.92 0.83
C LEU A 82 -26.52 -8.67 1.66
N LEU A 83 -25.51 -7.97 2.19
CA LEU A 83 -25.71 -6.76 2.98
C LEU A 83 -26.38 -5.66 2.14
N HIS A 84 -26.05 -5.53 0.86
CA HIS A 84 -26.69 -4.57 -0.05
C HIS A 84 -28.14 -4.97 -0.40
N GLN A 85 -28.56 -6.20 -0.13
CA GLN A 85 -29.96 -6.59 -0.26
C GLN A 85 -30.80 -6.25 0.99
N GLY A 86 -30.20 -5.59 1.99
CA GLY A 86 -30.90 -5.07 3.17
C GLY A 86 -31.05 -6.08 4.31
N ILE A 87 -30.23 -7.15 4.31
CA ILE A 87 -30.23 -8.11 5.42
C ILE A 87 -29.66 -7.40 6.67
N PRO A 88 -30.36 -7.44 7.82
CA PRO A 88 -29.80 -6.85 9.04
C PRO A 88 -28.49 -7.53 9.41
N VAL A 89 -27.48 -6.70 9.78
CA VAL A 89 -26.11 -7.18 9.99
C VAL A 89 -25.98 -8.00 11.28
N ASP A 90 -26.79 -7.71 12.29
CA ASP A 90 -26.71 -8.32 13.63
C ASP A 90 -27.79 -9.39 13.86
N VAL A 91 -28.27 -10.06 12.80
CA VAL A 91 -29.19 -11.20 12.96
C VAL A 91 -28.44 -12.31 13.71
N GLU A 92 -29.09 -12.82 14.75
CA GLU A 92 -28.57 -13.89 15.61
C GLU A 92 -29.00 -15.27 15.09
N ASP A 93 -28.14 -16.26 15.33
CA ASP A 93 -28.49 -17.69 15.12
C ASP A 93 -29.24 -18.23 16.35
N ALA A 94 -29.49 -19.55 16.39
CA ALA A 94 -30.21 -20.20 17.47
C ALA A 94 -29.50 -20.12 18.83
N TYR A 95 -28.24 -19.70 18.88
CA TYR A 95 -27.43 -19.60 20.12
C TYR A 95 -27.01 -18.16 20.42
N GLY A 96 -27.62 -17.18 19.72
CA GLY A 96 -27.32 -15.76 19.89
C GLY A 96 -26.03 -15.29 19.19
N HIS A 97 -25.43 -16.13 18.30
CA HIS A 97 -24.22 -15.70 17.60
C HIS A 97 -24.58 -14.84 16.38
N THR A 98 -23.90 -13.72 16.23
CA THR A 98 -24.01 -12.86 15.03
C THR A 98 -23.00 -13.30 13.95
N ALA A 99 -23.20 -12.84 12.72
CA ALA A 99 -22.25 -13.09 11.62
C ALA A 99 -20.86 -12.51 11.94
N LEU A 100 -20.78 -11.40 12.69
CA LEU A 100 -19.52 -10.83 13.19
C LEU A 100 -18.78 -11.83 14.10
N MET A 101 -19.50 -12.47 15.04
CA MET A 101 -18.92 -13.49 15.94
C MET A 101 -18.38 -14.68 15.14
N TRP A 102 -19.16 -15.15 14.16
CA TRP A 102 -18.75 -16.27 13.29
C TRP A 102 -17.50 -15.91 12.45
N SER A 103 -17.44 -14.70 11.91
CA SER A 103 -16.24 -14.25 11.16
C SER A 103 -14.99 -14.18 12.04
N ALA A 104 -15.17 -13.75 13.30
CA ALA A 104 -14.11 -13.70 14.31
C ALA A 104 -13.65 -15.10 14.70
N TYR A 105 -14.60 -16.02 14.97
CA TYR A 105 -14.34 -17.42 15.30
C TYR A 105 -13.58 -18.15 14.17
N LYS A 106 -13.99 -17.93 12.92
CA LYS A 106 -13.31 -18.52 11.74
C LYS A 106 -11.95 -17.89 11.45
N GLY A 107 -11.69 -16.69 11.97
CA GLY A 107 -10.43 -15.98 11.78
C GLY A 107 -10.32 -15.28 10.42
N PHE A 108 -11.41 -14.64 9.96
CA PHE A 108 -11.49 -13.92 8.68
C PHE A 108 -11.47 -12.40 8.91
N PRO A 109 -10.30 -11.74 8.99
CA PRO A 109 -10.25 -10.31 9.32
C PRO A 109 -10.90 -9.40 8.26
N ALA A 110 -10.92 -9.81 7.00
CA ALA A 110 -11.60 -9.04 5.94
C ALA A 110 -13.12 -9.03 6.13
N CYS A 111 -13.71 -10.16 6.57
CA CYS A 111 -15.14 -10.24 6.89
C CYS A 111 -15.47 -9.42 8.14
N VAL A 112 -14.64 -9.54 9.18
CA VAL A 112 -14.76 -8.74 10.42
C VAL A 112 -14.77 -7.25 10.05
N ASP A 113 -13.84 -6.79 9.20
CA ASP A 113 -13.75 -5.39 8.77
C ASP A 113 -15.02 -4.94 8.03
N VAL A 114 -15.56 -5.79 7.14
CA VAL A 114 -16.78 -5.46 6.39
C VAL A 114 -17.99 -5.34 7.34
N PHE A 115 -18.18 -6.30 8.24
CA PHE A 115 -19.29 -6.25 9.21
C PHE A 115 -19.21 -5.00 10.09
N LEU A 116 -18.02 -4.69 10.62
CA LEU A 116 -17.82 -3.50 11.47
C LEU A 116 -18.08 -2.20 10.70
N ARG A 117 -17.60 -2.11 9.45
CA ARG A 117 -17.91 -0.95 8.57
C ARG A 117 -19.39 -0.86 8.23
N TRP A 118 -20.10 -1.97 8.20
CA TRP A 118 -21.55 -2.01 7.97
C TRP A 118 -22.35 -1.66 9.22
N GLY A 119 -21.69 -1.48 10.37
CA GLY A 119 -22.32 -1.06 11.62
C GLY A 119 -22.68 -2.22 12.55
N ALA A 120 -22.08 -3.40 12.36
CA ALA A 120 -22.29 -4.52 13.29
C ALA A 120 -21.88 -4.14 14.71
N SER A 121 -22.66 -4.57 15.69
CA SER A 121 -22.43 -4.29 17.10
C SER A 121 -21.20 -5.05 17.60
N VAL A 122 -20.12 -4.31 17.89
CA VAL A 122 -18.89 -4.88 18.43
C VAL A 122 -19.08 -5.40 19.86
N HIS A 123 -20.14 -4.93 20.54
CA HIS A 123 -20.45 -5.25 21.94
C HIS A 123 -21.53 -6.34 22.10
N ALA A 124 -22.09 -6.83 20.99
CA ALA A 124 -23.09 -7.91 21.03
C ALA A 124 -22.54 -9.12 21.81
N LYS A 125 -23.40 -9.76 22.58
CA LYS A 125 -23.09 -10.95 23.39
C LYS A 125 -24.01 -12.09 23.02
N ASP A 126 -23.47 -13.29 22.94
CA ASP A 126 -24.26 -14.51 22.76
C ASP A 126 -24.90 -14.97 24.10
N GLU A 127 -25.58 -16.08 24.09
CA GLU A 127 -26.26 -16.65 25.28
C GLU A 127 -25.28 -16.94 26.44
N GLN A 128 -24.00 -17.15 26.14
CA GLN A 128 -22.95 -17.42 27.14
C GLN A 128 -22.21 -16.14 27.57
N GLY A 129 -22.59 -14.98 27.00
CA GLY A 129 -21.96 -13.70 27.29
C GLY A 129 -20.64 -13.48 26.52
N PHE A 130 -20.30 -14.31 25.54
CA PHE A 130 -19.11 -14.10 24.71
C PHE A 130 -19.37 -12.99 23.69
N THR A 131 -18.37 -12.11 23.50
CA THR A 131 -18.40 -11.09 22.43
C THR A 131 -17.58 -11.62 21.24
N ALA A 132 -17.66 -10.91 20.10
CA ALA A 132 -16.83 -11.22 18.93
C ALA A 132 -15.33 -11.26 19.28
N LEU A 133 -14.88 -10.44 20.26
CA LEU A 133 -13.48 -10.42 20.72
C LEU A 133 -13.10 -11.75 21.39
N HIS A 134 -13.97 -12.30 22.23
CA HIS A 134 -13.75 -13.62 22.85
C HIS A 134 -13.65 -14.71 21.77
N TRP A 135 -14.55 -14.67 20.76
CA TRP A 135 -14.54 -15.64 19.65
C TRP A 135 -13.29 -15.53 18.78
N ALA A 136 -12.76 -14.30 18.57
CA ALA A 136 -11.49 -14.10 17.86
C ALA A 136 -10.31 -14.76 18.58
N LEU A 137 -10.35 -14.82 19.91
CA LEU A 137 -9.32 -15.45 20.74
C LEU A 137 -9.38 -16.98 20.67
N VAL A 138 -10.57 -17.56 20.46
CA VAL A 138 -10.72 -19.02 20.25
C VAL A 138 -9.87 -19.46 19.05
N LYS A 139 -9.90 -18.70 17.96
CA LYS A 139 -9.06 -18.96 16.78
C LYS A 139 -7.63 -18.48 16.95
N GLY A 140 -7.39 -17.48 17.78
CA GLY A 140 -6.10 -16.84 17.96
C GLY A 140 -5.65 -16.06 16.72
N SER A 141 -6.59 -15.39 16.02
CA SER A 141 -6.30 -14.60 14.82
C SER A 141 -5.92 -13.16 15.20
N PRO A 142 -4.63 -12.76 15.12
CA PRO A 142 -4.23 -11.40 15.53
C PRO A 142 -4.95 -10.32 14.69
N GLY A 143 -5.19 -10.58 13.39
CA GLY A 143 -5.88 -9.63 12.51
C GLY A 143 -7.32 -9.39 12.91
N CYS A 144 -8.06 -10.42 13.35
CA CYS A 144 -9.44 -10.26 13.84
C CYS A 144 -9.44 -9.51 15.18
N ILE A 145 -8.56 -9.90 16.10
CA ILE A 145 -8.43 -9.27 17.42
C ILE A 145 -8.11 -7.78 17.22
N GLN A 146 -7.13 -7.46 16.37
CA GLN A 146 -6.73 -6.08 16.06
C GLN A 146 -7.91 -5.27 15.52
N LYS A 147 -8.63 -5.80 14.52
CA LYS A 147 -9.78 -5.09 13.92
C LYS A 147 -10.87 -4.80 14.95
N LEU A 148 -11.21 -5.77 15.77
CA LEU A 148 -12.22 -5.60 16.81
C LEU A 148 -11.81 -4.50 17.80
N ILE A 149 -10.54 -4.50 18.25
CA ILE A 149 -10.00 -3.48 19.17
C ILE A 149 -10.00 -2.10 18.49
N GLU A 150 -9.61 -2.02 17.20
CA GLU A 150 -9.62 -0.77 16.41
C GLU A 150 -11.02 -0.14 16.36
N TYR A 151 -12.06 -0.98 16.31
CA TYR A 151 -13.47 -0.53 16.28
C TYR A 151 -14.10 -0.43 17.69
N GLY A 152 -13.28 -0.49 18.75
CA GLY A 152 -13.70 -0.19 20.11
C GLY A 152 -14.22 -1.37 20.91
N ALA A 153 -13.89 -2.61 20.57
CA ALA A 153 -14.25 -3.78 21.39
C ALA A 153 -13.75 -3.60 22.81
N ASP A 154 -14.61 -3.88 23.78
CA ASP A 154 -14.25 -3.79 25.21
C ASP A 154 -13.28 -4.93 25.57
N ARG A 155 -12.05 -4.56 25.87
CA ARG A 155 -10.96 -5.45 26.25
C ARG A 155 -11.14 -6.08 27.64
N PHE A 156 -12.11 -5.57 28.41
CA PHE A 156 -12.41 -6.02 29.78
C PHE A 156 -13.80 -6.63 29.89
N ALA A 157 -14.49 -6.83 28.75
CA ALA A 157 -15.82 -7.42 28.71
C ALA A 157 -15.82 -8.78 29.42
N LYS A 158 -16.84 -9.04 30.23
CA LYS A 158 -16.97 -10.29 30.96
C LYS A 158 -18.03 -11.19 30.33
N THR A 159 -17.72 -12.46 30.21
CA THR A 159 -18.67 -13.52 29.87
C THR A 159 -19.61 -13.80 31.04
N ALA A 160 -20.60 -14.65 30.87
CA ALA A 160 -21.50 -15.09 31.95
C ALA A 160 -20.73 -15.73 33.13
N ASN A 161 -19.58 -16.36 32.84
CA ASN A 161 -18.70 -16.99 33.83
C ASN A 161 -17.64 -16.02 34.40
N GLY A 162 -17.74 -14.71 34.13
CA GLY A 162 -16.84 -13.69 34.59
C GLY A 162 -15.46 -13.64 33.93
N LYS A 163 -15.25 -14.38 32.83
CA LYS A 163 -13.96 -14.44 32.14
C LYS A 163 -13.81 -13.20 31.22
N THR A 164 -12.64 -12.58 31.29
CA THR A 164 -12.27 -11.48 30.39
C THR A 164 -11.51 -12.03 29.17
N PRO A 165 -11.38 -11.24 28.08
CA PRO A 165 -10.58 -11.67 26.92
C PRO A 165 -9.16 -12.10 27.28
N ALA A 166 -8.50 -11.42 28.24
CA ALA A 166 -7.15 -11.78 28.70
C ALA A 166 -7.13 -13.19 29.32
N ILE A 167 -8.11 -13.51 30.20
CA ILE A 167 -8.26 -14.84 30.82
C ILE A 167 -8.55 -15.89 29.74
N THR A 168 -9.45 -15.58 28.80
CA THR A 168 -9.79 -16.47 27.68
C THR A 168 -8.55 -16.78 26.83
N ALA A 169 -7.70 -15.75 26.56
CA ALA A 169 -6.44 -15.93 25.81
C ALA A 169 -5.48 -16.88 26.53
N GLN A 170 -5.41 -16.80 27.87
CA GLN A 170 -4.57 -17.69 28.69
C GLN A 170 -5.06 -19.13 28.61
N GLU A 171 -6.35 -19.36 28.81
CA GLU A 171 -6.95 -20.69 28.79
C GLU A 171 -6.81 -21.39 27.43
N LEU A 172 -6.87 -20.62 26.34
CA LEU A 172 -6.82 -21.13 24.97
C LEU A 172 -5.40 -21.14 24.38
N ASN A 173 -4.37 -20.77 25.16
CA ASN A 173 -2.97 -20.65 24.70
C ASN A 173 -2.80 -19.70 23.51
N THR A 174 -3.60 -18.63 23.45
CA THR A 174 -3.55 -17.62 22.38
C THR A 174 -3.00 -16.27 22.87
N VAL A 175 -2.29 -16.28 24.00
CA VAL A 175 -1.70 -15.09 24.64
C VAL A 175 -0.80 -14.33 23.66
N ALA A 176 0.01 -15.04 22.86
CA ALA A 176 0.90 -14.40 21.89
C ALA A 176 0.14 -13.60 20.82
N ALA A 177 -1.00 -14.11 20.35
CA ALA A 177 -1.87 -13.41 19.40
C ALA A 177 -2.55 -12.20 20.05
N TRP A 178 -2.98 -12.35 21.30
CA TRP A 178 -3.59 -11.29 22.11
C TRP A 178 -2.59 -10.14 22.33
N GLN A 179 -1.39 -10.46 22.86
CA GLN A 179 -0.34 -9.47 23.12
C GLN A 179 0.09 -8.74 21.85
N LYS A 180 0.26 -9.48 20.76
CA LYS A 180 0.62 -8.89 19.46
C LYS A 180 -0.45 -7.88 19.00
N ALA A 181 -1.73 -8.23 19.10
CA ALA A 181 -2.83 -7.33 18.70
C ALA A 181 -2.91 -6.10 19.63
N LEU A 182 -2.73 -6.29 20.96
CA LEU A 182 -2.69 -5.18 21.91
C LEU A 182 -1.55 -4.21 21.58
N ASP A 183 -0.34 -4.75 21.39
CA ASP A 183 0.84 -3.95 21.05
C ASP A 183 0.61 -3.18 19.75
N GLU A 184 0.07 -3.85 18.71
CA GLU A 184 -0.24 -3.20 17.43
C GLU A 184 -1.28 -2.08 17.60
N CYS A 185 -2.20 -2.20 18.56
CA CYS A 185 -3.23 -1.18 18.85
C CYS A 185 -2.79 -0.12 19.87
N GLY A 186 -1.60 -0.26 20.48
CA GLY A 186 -1.08 0.74 21.42
C GLY A 186 -1.50 0.53 22.86
N TYR A 187 -1.77 -0.72 23.23
CA TYR A 187 -2.14 -1.10 24.61
C TYR A 187 -1.06 -1.98 25.23
N ASP A 188 -0.95 -1.92 26.55
CA ASP A 188 -0.03 -2.76 27.32
C ASP A 188 -0.57 -4.20 27.43
N GLU A 189 0.19 -5.08 28.11
CA GLU A 189 -0.16 -6.49 28.31
C GLU A 189 -1.49 -6.67 29.06
N HIS A 190 -1.88 -5.64 29.84
CA HIS A 190 -3.11 -5.65 30.65
C HIS A 190 -4.30 -5.01 29.89
N GLY A 191 -4.09 -4.48 28.67
CA GLY A 191 -5.13 -3.83 27.87
C GLY A 191 -5.32 -2.34 28.16
N ASN A 192 -4.43 -1.72 28.97
CA ASN A 192 -4.50 -0.28 29.24
C ASN A 192 -3.73 0.50 28.16
N ALA A 193 -4.17 1.72 27.87
CA ALA A 193 -3.50 2.57 26.89
C ALA A 193 -2.09 2.94 27.35
N ILE A 194 -1.11 2.74 26.50
CA ILE A 194 0.28 3.14 26.77
C ILE A 194 0.36 4.67 26.68
N VAL A 195 0.58 5.33 27.82
CA VAL A 195 0.70 6.78 27.92
C VAL A 195 2.13 7.12 28.35
N PRO A 196 2.84 7.99 27.63
CA PRO A 196 4.20 8.37 28.01
C PRO A 196 4.20 9.23 29.29
N SER A 197 5.20 9.05 30.13
CA SER A 197 5.34 9.73 31.43
C SER A 197 6.20 11.01 31.36
N TRP A 198 6.81 11.31 30.20
CA TRP A 198 7.68 12.50 30.06
C TRP A 198 6.84 13.80 30.08
N PRO A 199 7.40 14.90 30.64
CA PRO A 199 6.65 16.16 30.76
C PRO A 199 6.28 16.74 29.39
N GLY A 200 5.06 17.23 29.26
CA GLY A 200 4.52 17.78 28.00
C GLY A 200 3.90 16.75 27.08
N ALA A 201 3.98 15.45 27.40
CA ALA A 201 3.43 14.37 26.57
C ALA A 201 1.93 14.57 26.30
N SER A 202 1.17 14.96 27.31
CA SER A 202 -0.28 15.18 27.20
C SER A 202 -0.64 16.26 26.16
N TYR A 203 0.16 17.33 26.12
CA TYR A 203 -0.03 18.42 25.13
C TYR A 203 0.36 17.99 23.72
N LEU A 204 1.55 17.39 23.57
CA LEU A 204 2.07 16.98 22.26
C LEU A 204 1.27 15.83 21.64
N LEU A 205 0.68 14.97 22.48
CA LEU A 205 -0.09 13.83 22.02
C LEU A 205 -1.60 14.09 21.98
N GLN A 206 -2.05 15.31 22.19
CA GLN A 206 -3.45 15.69 22.06
C GLN A 206 -3.99 15.39 20.65
N ASP A 207 -3.20 15.74 19.60
CA ASP A 207 -3.41 15.24 18.23
C ASP A 207 -2.23 14.33 17.86
N ARG A 208 -2.27 13.10 18.38
CA ARG A 208 -1.21 12.11 18.24
C ARG A 208 -0.81 11.87 16.77
N ARG A 209 -1.79 11.84 15.87
CA ARG A 209 -1.53 11.58 14.44
C ARG A 209 -0.79 12.73 13.77
N SER A 210 -1.26 13.97 13.97
CA SER A 210 -0.63 15.16 13.40
C SER A 210 0.80 15.34 13.91
N PHE A 211 1.00 15.18 15.23
CA PHE A 211 2.34 15.22 15.85
C PHE A 211 3.27 14.19 15.22
N MET A 212 2.82 12.93 15.15
CA MET A 212 3.66 11.83 14.64
C MET A 212 3.98 12.00 13.14
N THR A 213 3.05 12.53 12.35
CA THR A 213 3.30 12.85 10.92
C THR A 213 4.40 13.89 10.79
N LYS A 214 4.33 14.98 11.55
CA LYS A 214 5.33 16.05 11.53
C LYS A 214 6.68 15.54 12.07
N PHE A 215 6.67 14.81 13.18
CA PHE A 215 7.86 14.25 13.81
C PHE A 215 8.58 13.30 12.85
N THR A 216 7.88 12.33 12.27
CA THR A 216 8.49 11.33 11.38
C THR A 216 8.95 11.94 10.05
N PHE A 217 8.42 13.09 9.65
CA PHE A 217 8.93 13.85 8.49
C PHE A 217 10.17 14.69 8.84
N LEU A 218 10.17 15.38 9.97
CA LEU A 218 11.25 16.35 10.32
C LEU A 218 12.45 15.69 11.00
N TRP A 219 12.25 14.62 11.77
CA TRP A 219 13.35 13.97 12.52
C TRP A 219 14.48 13.46 11.62
N PRO A 220 14.23 12.90 10.43
CA PRO A 220 15.32 12.52 9.52
C PRO A 220 16.26 13.65 9.10
N PHE A 221 15.81 14.92 9.09
CA PHE A 221 16.70 16.07 8.84
C PHE A 221 17.79 16.13 9.92
N VAL A 222 17.36 16.01 11.18
CA VAL A 222 18.30 16.01 12.33
C VAL A 222 19.23 14.80 12.24
N MET A 223 18.70 13.63 11.88
CA MET A 223 19.48 12.39 11.79
C MET A 223 20.58 12.49 10.73
N VAL A 224 20.23 12.92 9.50
CA VAL A 224 21.21 13.03 8.40
C VAL A 224 22.22 14.12 8.73
N TRP A 225 21.77 15.29 9.21
CA TRP A 225 22.63 16.40 9.60
C TRP A 225 23.65 15.99 10.67
N ALA A 226 23.18 15.41 11.78
CA ALA A 226 24.03 14.99 12.90
C ALA A 226 25.08 13.96 12.44
N THR A 227 24.64 12.98 11.62
CA THR A 227 25.56 11.98 11.06
C THR A 227 26.66 12.64 10.24
N MET A 228 26.31 13.57 9.33
CA MET A 228 27.28 14.28 8.46
C MET A 228 28.24 15.14 9.27
N VAL A 229 27.74 15.89 10.27
CA VAL A 229 28.56 16.76 11.12
C VAL A 229 29.59 15.94 11.92
N VAL A 230 29.16 14.82 12.52
CA VAL A 230 30.07 13.95 13.29
C VAL A 230 31.12 13.33 12.35
N MET A 231 30.71 12.88 11.16
CA MET A 231 31.64 12.29 10.17
C MET A 231 32.67 13.31 9.69
N ALA A 232 32.23 14.55 9.45
CA ALA A 232 33.09 15.64 8.94
C ALA A 232 34.05 16.22 10.01
N GLY A 233 33.64 16.18 11.29
CA GLY A 233 34.42 16.77 12.38
C GLY A 233 35.57 15.92 12.90
N MET A 234 35.79 14.72 12.34
CA MET A 234 36.80 13.76 12.81
C MET A 234 37.58 13.19 11.64
N PRO A 235 38.83 12.72 11.87
CA PRO A 235 39.55 11.98 10.83
C PRO A 235 38.72 10.81 10.30
N VAL A 236 38.79 10.53 8.99
CA VAL A 236 37.93 9.62 8.23
C VAL A 236 37.76 8.25 8.93
N PHE A 237 38.84 7.67 9.43
CA PHE A 237 38.82 6.34 10.07
C PHE A 237 38.04 6.31 11.40
N VAL A 238 37.94 7.44 12.09
CA VAL A 238 37.19 7.60 13.33
C VAL A 238 35.80 8.20 13.05
N GLY A 239 35.74 9.16 12.13
CA GLY A 239 34.53 9.89 11.79
C GLY A 239 33.41 9.01 11.23
N ILE A 240 33.76 8.07 10.30
CA ILE A 240 32.75 7.18 9.70
C ILE A 240 32.12 6.26 10.77
N PRO A 241 32.87 5.50 11.59
CA PRO A 241 32.24 4.69 12.64
C PRO A 241 31.43 5.51 13.65
N LEU A 242 31.95 6.66 14.08
CA LEU A 242 31.25 7.54 15.05
C LEU A 242 29.99 8.17 14.44
N GLY A 243 30.05 8.57 13.16
CA GLY A 243 28.88 9.10 12.45
C GLY A 243 27.78 8.07 12.31
N VAL A 244 28.14 6.82 11.96
CA VAL A 244 27.17 5.72 11.90
C VAL A 244 26.56 5.47 13.29
N LEU A 245 27.38 5.49 14.35
CA LEU A 245 26.92 5.33 15.73
C LEU A 245 25.99 6.49 16.15
N ALA A 246 26.33 7.72 15.78
CA ALA A 246 25.50 8.91 16.03
C ALA A 246 24.15 8.79 15.32
N GLY A 247 24.15 8.40 14.05
CA GLY A 247 22.93 8.14 13.29
C GLY A 247 22.06 7.08 13.93
N TYR A 248 22.69 6.01 14.39
CA TYR A 248 21.98 4.92 15.11
C TYR A 248 21.40 5.42 16.45
N ALA A 249 22.14 6.23 17.19
CA ALA A 249 21.67 6.81 18.46
C ALA A 249 20.45 7.73 18.24
N VAL A 250 20.53 8.61 17.22
CA VAL A 250 19.40 9.49 16.85
C VAL A 250 18.21 8.66 16.39
N GLN A 251 18.43 7.60 15.64
CA GLN A 251 17.38 6.65 15.21
C GLN A 251 16.76 5.93 16.41
N TRP A 252 17.56 5.54 17.40
CA TRP A 252 17.06 4.88 18.61
C TRP A 252 16.13 5.81 19.40
N VAL A 253 16.50 7.11 19.52
CA VAL A 253 15.62 8.11 20.16
C VAL A 253 14.29 8.20 19.41
N ALA A 254 14.32 8.24 18.06
CA ALA A 254 13.11 8.28 17.26
C ALA A 254 12.20 7.05 17.54
N GLN A 255 12.80 5.86 17.68
CA GLN A 255 12.04 4.64 17.96
C GLN A 255 11.30 4.71 19.30
N GLN A 256 11.90 5.34 20.32
CA GLN A 256 11.22 5.55 21.61
C GLN A 256 9.97 6.41 21.46
N VAL A 257 10.03 7.44 20.61
CA VAL A 257 8.87 8.33 20.33
C VAL A 257 7.83 7.60 19.48
N ILE A 258 8.28 6.85 18.45
CA ILE A 258 7.41 6.11 17.52
C ILE A 258 6.63 4.99 18.26
N ALA A 259 7.15 4.48 19.37
CA ALA A 259 6.44 3.50 20.20
C ALA A 259 5.07 4.03 20.66
N TYR A 260 4.90 5.35 20.77
CA TYR A 260 3.63 6.00 21.13
C TYR A 260 2.77 6.39 19.92
N ALA A 261 3.21 6.05 18.70
CA ALA A 261 2.47 6.37 17.49
C ALA A 261 1.14 5.59 17.41
N PRO A 262 0.14 6.12 16.69
CA PRO A 262 -1.06 5.33 16.37
C PRO A 262 -0.69 4.02 15.68
N PRO A 263 -1.53 2.98 15.79
CA PRO A 263 -1.20 1.63 15.28
C PRO A 263 -0.77 1.60 13.81
N ASP A 264 -1.44 2.40 12.99
CA ASP A 264 -1.18 2.50 11.56
C ASP A 264 0.17 3.17 11.23
N MET A 265 0.73 3.95 12.17
CA MET A 265 1.99 4.71 11.98
C MET A 265 3.20 4.06 12.66
N ARG A 266 3.06 2.91 13.32
CA ARG A 266 4.18 2.21 13.96
C ARG A 266 5.13 1.58 12.95
N GLN A 267 4.67 1.31 11.75
CA GLN A 267 5.51 0.83 10.64
C GLN A 267 6.08 2.04 9.89
N LEU A 268 7.40 2.19 9.88
CA LEU A 268 8.08 3.33 9.23
C LEU A 268 7.65 3.50 7.75
N GLN A 269 7.33 2.40 7.08
CA GLN A 269 6.88 2.42 5.68
C GLN A 269 5.54 3.15 5.48
N LYS A 270 4.73 3.22 6.55
CA LYS A 270 3.42 3.90 6.55
C LYS A 270 3.50 5.35 7.04
N THR A 271 4.72 5.83 7.32
CA THR A 271 4.97 7.20 7.79
C THR A 271 5.75 7.97 6.73
N PRO A 272 5.79 9.31 6.79
CA PRO A 272 6.60 10.11 5.85
C PRO A 272 8.10 10.08 6.13
N TRP A 273 8.62 9.05 6.83
CA TRP A 273 10.04 8.92 7.21
C TRP A 273 10.96 8.98 6.00
N MET A 274 10.65 8.21 4.94
CA MET A 274 11.50 8.17 3.73
C MET A 274 11.46 9.51 2.98
N ALA A 275 10.28 10.15 2.93
CA ALA A 275 10.15 11.50 2.37
C ALA A 275 10.96 12.50 3.19
N GLY A 276 11.01 12.32 4.51
CA GLY A 276 11.83 13.14 5.41
C GLY A 276 13.34 12.98 5.16
N ILE A 277 13.82 11.74 4.97
CA ILE A 277 15.24 11.49 4.61
C ILE A 277 15.58 12.23 3.32
N PHE A 278 14.72 12.10 2.30
CA PHE A 278 14.95 12.72 1.00
C PHE A 278 14.92 14.26 1.09
N ALA A 279 13.88 14.83 1.71
CA ALA A 279 13.73 16.28 1.87
C ALA A 279 14.88 16.86 2.72
N GLY A 280 15.30 16.13 3.76
CA GLY A 280 16.45 16.51 4.60
C GLY A 280 17.75 16.51 3.81
N SER A 281 17.98 15.49 2.99
CA SER A 281 19.17 15.42 2.11
C SER A 281 19.19 16.59 1.14
N LEU A 282 18.05 16.88 0.50
CA LEU A 282 17.90 18.00 -0.43
C LEU A 282 18.21 19.34 0.27
N PHE A 283 17.64 19.54 1.45
CA PHE A 283 17.86 20.74 2.28
C PHE A 283 19.35 20.92 2.61
N LEU A 284 20.02 19.83 3.03
CA LEU A 284 21.44 19.90 3.40
C LEU A 284 22.32 20.22 2.18
N CYS A 285 22.04 19.66 1.01
CA CYS A 285 22.75 19.99 -0.23
C CYS A 285 22.58 21.46 -0.60
N ILE A 286 21.36 22.00 -0.46
CA ILE A 286 21.07 23.43 -0.74
C ILE A 286 21.84 24.32 0.26
N MET A 287 21.79 23.99 1.55
CA MET A 287 22.47 24.77 2.59
C MET A 287 23.98 24.73 2.40
N ASN A 288 24.53 23.55 2.07
CA ASN A 288 25.95 23.41 1.77
C ASN A 288 26.36 24.25 0.55
N TRP A 289 25.54 24.16 -0.52
CA TRP A 289 25.80 24.98 -1.72
C TRP A 289 25.80 26.49 -1.39
N LEU A 290 24.79 26.96 -0.67
CA LEU A 290 24.66 28.40 -0.32
C LEU A 290 25.81 28.90 0.58
N LEU A 291 26.20 28.09 1.57
CA LEU A 291 27.14 28.52 2.62
C LEU A 291 28.63 28.32 2.24
N HIS A 292 28.92 27.23 1.51
CA HIS A 292 30.31 26.83 1.24
C HIS A 292 30.70 26.94 -0.24
N ILE A 293 29.83 26.53 -1.18
CA ILE A 293 30.18 26.38 -2.60
C ILE A 293 29.90 27.65 -3.41
N PHE A 294 28.72 28.28 -3.20
CA PHE A 294 28.23 29.39 -4.04
C PHE A 294 29.20 30.58 -4.10
N GLY A 295 29.64 31.06 -2.93
CA GLY A 295 30.53 32.21 -2.85
C GLY A 295 31.86 32.03 -3.59
N SER A 296 32.48 30.87 -3.40
CA SER A 296 33.78 30.55 -4.00
C SER A 296 33.69 30.30 -5.51
N THR A 297 32.62 29.65 -5.96
CA THR A 297 32.42 29.28 -7.38
C THR A 297 31.72 30.37 -8.19
N MET A 298 31.03 31.33 -7.57
CA MET A 298 30.33 32.42 -8.26
C MET A 298 31.25 33.65 -8.46
N PHE A 299 32.03 34.01 -7.43
CA PHE A 299 32.81 35.22 -7.39
C PHE A 299 34.33 34.99 -7.40
N GLY A 300 34.80 33.75 -7.50
CA GLY A 300 36.21 33.39 -7.58
C GLY A 300 36.83 33.73 -8.94
N GLN A 301 38.18 33.68 -9.01
CA GLN A 301 38.93 33.98 -10.26
C GLN A 301 38.54 33.03 -11.40
N ASP A 302 38.20 31.76 -11.08
CA ASP A 302 37.73 30.78 -12.06
C ASP A 302 36.22 30.61 -11.93
N SER A 303 35.45 31.70 -12.08
CA SER A 303 34.01 31.72 -11.81
C SER A 303 33.22 30.72 -12.67
N ALA A 304 32.38 29.96 -12.02
CA ALA A 304 31.50 28.96 -12.62
C ALA A 304 30.04 29.46 -12.61
N VAL A 305 29.79 30.63 -13.19
CA VAL A 305 28.49 31.33 -13.17
C VAL A 305 27.40 30.43 -13.77
N ILE A 306 27.65 29.89 -14.97
CA ILE A 306 26.65 29.07 -15.69
C ILE A 306 26.28 27.82 -14.88
N PRO A 307 27.21 26.98 -14.39
CA PRO A 307 26.86 25.85 -13.54
C PRO A 307 26.07 26.21 -12.27
N ASN A 308 26.39 27.32 -11.62
CA ASN A 308 25.63 27.80 -10.44
C ASN A 308 24.17 28.14 -10.83
N LEU A 309 23.98 28.82 -11.95
CA LEU A 309 22.63 29.14 -12.45
C LEU A 309 21.87 27.88 -12.85
N LEU A 310 22.55 26.93 -13.49
CA LEU A 310 21.97 25.63 -13.84
C LEU A 310 21.56 24.85 -12.59
N PHE A 311 22.43 24.80 -11.58
CA PHE A 311 22.10 24.14 -10.31
C PHE A 311 20.88 24.81 -9.65
N ALA A 312 20.89 26.16 -9.54
CA ALA A 312 19.77 26.92 -8.97
C ALA A 312 18.45 26.62 -9.70
N PHE A 313 18.50 26.55 -11.03
CA PHE A 313 17.33 26.22 -11.85
C PHE A 313 16.85 24.80 -11.60
N PHE A 314 17.74 23.80 -11.74
CA PHE A 314 17.36 22.38 -11.60
C PHE A 314 16.88 22.06 -10.17
N ILE A 315 17.52 22.60 -9.14
CA ILE A 315 17.12 22.36 -7.75
C ILE A 315 15.75 23.00 -7.46
N SER A 316 15.48 24.18 -8.01
CA SER A 316 14.17 24.84 -7.87
C SER A 316 13.07 24.04 -8.55
N MET A 317 13.33 23.53 -9.77
CA MET A 317 12.41 22.66 -10.48
C MET A 317 12.20 21.33 -9.71
N THR A 318 13.26 20.77 -9.14
CA THR A 318 13.19 19.56 -8.30
C THR A 318 12.25 19.79 -7.12
N ILE A 319 12.42 20.88 -6.39
CA ILE A 319 11.57 21.25 -5.24
C ILE A 319 10.13 21.42 -5.70
N TRP A 320 9.91 22.16 -6.79
CA TRP A 320 8.57 22.41 -7.32
C TRP A 320 7.84 21.10 -7.65
N PHE A 321 8.47 20.24 -8.47
CA PHE A 321 7.84 18.97 -8.87
C PHE A 321 7.73 17.99 -7.70
N TYR A 322 8.67 18.02 -6.75
CA TYR A 322 8.61 17.20 -5.53
C TYR A 322 7.36 17.55 -4.71
N ILE A 323 7.14 18.85 -4.46
CA ILE A 323 5.96 19.34 -3.72
C ILE A 323 4.68 18.96 -4.48
N ARG A 324 4.65 19.15 -5.80
CA ARG A 324 3.51 18.76 -6.62
C ARG A 324 3.22 17.26 -6.48
N CYS A 325 4.24 16.41 -6.51
CA CYS A 325 4.08 14.95 -6.32
C CYS A 325 3.55 14.60 -4.92
N MET A 326 3.91 15.35 -3.89
CA MET A 326 3.43 15.13 -2.52
C MET A 326 1.97 15.56 -2.31
N VAL A 327 1.56 16.67 -2.93
CA VAL A 327 0.31 17.37 -2.61
C VAL A 327 -0.80 17.06 -3.62
N ASP A 328 -0.46 16.95 -4.90
CA ASP A 328 -1.46 16.78 -5.97
C ASP A 328 -2.19 15.44 -5.84
N ASP A 329 -3.47 15.48 -6.21
CA ASP A 329 -4.29 14.27 -6.36
C ASP A 329 -3.71 13.40 -7.49
N PRO A 330 -3.25 12.18 -7.18
CA PRO A 330 -2.72 11.28 -8.22
C PRO A 330 -3.78 10.74 -9.19
N GLY A 331 -5.05 11.12 -9.04
CA GLY A 331 -6.18 10.62 -9.82
C GLY A 331 -6.95 9.54 -9.05
N PHE A 332 -7.44 9.91 -7.88
CA PHE A 332 -8.26 9.01 -7.07
C PHE A 332 -9.67 8.90 -7.65
N VAL A 333 -10.20 7.68 -7.63
CA VAL A 333 -11.59 7.43 -8.04
C VAL A 333 -12.53 7.97 -6.94
N PRO A 334 -13.53 8.80 -7.30
CA PRO A 334 -14.46 9.33 -6.31
C PRO A 334 -15.25 8.24 -5.57
N LYS A 335 -15.63 8.53 -4.34
CA LYS A 335 -16.52 7.65 -3.54
C LYS A 335 -17.93 7.66 -4.12
N MET A 336 -18.58 6.54 -4.03
CA MET A 336 -20.02 6.46 -4.23
C MET A 336 -20.78 7.11 -3.07
N GLY A 337 -21.92 7.67 -3.37
CA GLY A 337 -22.71 8.48 -2.43
C GLY A 337 -23.39 7.71 -1.33
N GLY A 338 -23.70 6.44 -1.52
CA GLY A 338 -24.42 5.66 -0.52
C GLY A 338 -24.71 4.23 -0.92
N VAL A 339 -25.39 3.49 -0.04
CA VAL A 339 -25.70 2.08 -0.20
C VAL A 339 -26.50 1.81 -1.49
N ALA A 340 -27.44 2.70 -1.83
CA ALA A 340 -28.28 2.56 -3.03
C ALA A 340 -27.44 2.64 -4.32
N GLU A 341 -26.49 3.58 -4.38
CA GLU A 341 -25.58 3.73 -5.52
C GLU A 341 -24.62 2.54 -5.64
N GLN A 342 -24.10 2.09 -4.50
CA GLN A 342 -23.23 0.89 -4.45
C GLN A 342 -23.99 -0.35 -4.93
N LYS A 343 -25.26 -0.51 -4.51
CA LYS A 343 -26.15 -1.61 -4.94
C LYS A 343 -26.36 -1.57 -6.46
N ALA A 344 -26.62 -0.38 -7.02
CA ALA A 344 -26.83 -0.22 -8.48
C ALA A 344 -25.59 -0.69 -9.28
N VAL A 345 -24.38 -0.34 -8.79
CA VAL A 345 -23.12 -0.79 -9.43
C VAL A 345 -22.94 -2.31 -9.28
N ILE A 346 -23.26 -2.88 -8.12
CA ILE A 346 -23.19 -4.34 -7.91
C ILE A 346 -24.16 -5.04 -8.89
N ASP A 347 -25.40 -4.57 -8.98
CA ASP A 347 -26.42 -5.13 -9.88
C ASP A 347 -25.96 -5.01 -11.35
N GLU A 348 -25.37 -3.88 -11.74
CA GLU A 348 -24.78 -3.69 -13.08
C GLU A 348 -23.64 -4.69 -13.33
N LEU A 349 -22.69 -4.82 -12.42
CA LEU A 349 -21.56 -5.75 -12.56
C LEU A 349 -22.05 -7.22 -12.65
N ILE A 350 -23.11 -7.55 -11.91
CA ILE A 350 -23.71 -8.87 -11.97
C ILE A 350 -24.36 -9.10 -13.34
N SER A 351 -25.09 -8.12 -13.87
CA SER A 351 -25.72 -8.23 -15.19
C SER A 351 -24.70 -8.41 -16.31
N LEU A 352 -23.49 -7.87 -16.14
CA LEU A 352 -22.37 -8.00 -17.08
C LEU A 352 -21.50 -9.24 -16.84
N TRP A 353 -21.83 -10.08 -15.86
CA TRP A 353 -21.04 -11.23 -15.42
C TRP A 353 -19.61 -10.85 -14.96
N LYS A 354 -19.45 -9.65 -14.39
CA LYS A 354 -18.17 -9.05 -13.99
C LYS A 354 -18.10 -8.70 -12.49
N PHE A 355 -18.92 -9.31 -11.66
CA PHE A 355 -18.87 -9.10 -10.21
C PHE A 355 -17.79 -9.99 -9.59
N ASP A 356 -16.57 -9.48 -9.49
CA ASP A 356 -15.39 -10.17 -8.95
C ASP A 356 -14.40 -9.18 -8.33
N GLU A 357 -13.32 -9.69 -7.71
CA GLU A 357 -12.30 -8.89 -7.02
C GLU A 357 -11.51 -7.96 -7.97
N SER A 358 -11.51 -8.22 -9.27
CA SER A 358 -10.84 -7.38 -10.26
C SER A 358 -11.67 -6.15 -10.60
N ASN A 359 -12.98 -6.29 -10.58
CA ASN A 359 -13.93 -5.27 -11.05
C ASN A 359 -14.62 -4.52 -9.91
N PHE A 360 -14.58 -5.05 -8.68
CA PHE A 360 -15.20 -4.41 -7.50
C PHE A 360 -14.27 -4.44 -6.31
N CYS A 361 -14.00 -3.28 -5.72
CA CYS A 361 -13.16 -3.15 -4.53
C CYS A 361 -14.02 -3.17 -3.26
N VAL A 362 -13.97 -4.26 -2.50
CA VAL A 362 -14.73 -4.43 -1.25
C VAL A 362 -14.28 -3.46 -0.14
N THR A 363 -13.04 -2.99 -0.17
CA THR A 363 -12.54 -2.02 0.82
C THR A 363 -13.12 -0.63 0.57
N CYS A 364 -13.22 -0.22 -0.70
CA CYS A 364 -13.69 1.12 -1.07
C CYS A 364 -15.18 1.15 -1.43
N MET A 365 -15.79 -0.02 -1.63
CA MET A 365 -17.18 -0.19 -2.09
C MET A 365 -17.46 0.54 -3.40
N ILE A 366 -16.51 0.40 -4.37
CA ILE A 366 -16.63 1.05 -5.68
C ILE A 366 -16.23 0.10 -6.79
N ARG A 367 -16.74 0.36 -7.99
CA ARG A 367 -16.28 -0.28 -9.21
C ARG A 367 -14.80 0.06 -9.44
N THR A 368 -13.99 -0.95 -9.74
CA THR A 368 -12.56 -0.81 -10.00
C THR A 368 -12.35 -0.46 -11.47
N PRO A 369 -11.91 0.76 -11.83
CA PRO A 369 -11.59 1.06 -13.23
C PRO A 369 -10.48 0.17 -13.77
N LEU A 370 -10.48 -0.02 -15.09
CA LEU A 370 -9.48 -0.82 -15.80
C LEU A 370 -8.05 -0.38 -15.40
N ARG A 371 -7.20 -1.35 -15.07
CA ARG A 371 -5.80 -1.13 -14.69
C ARG A 371 -5.60 -0.32 -13.41
N SER A 372 -6.64 -0.18 -12.59
CA SER A 372 -6.52 0.48 -11.28
C SER A 372 -6.32 -0.55 -10.17
N LYS A 373 -5.78 -0.11 -9.04
CA LYS A 373 -5.54 -0.97 -7.84
C LYS A 373 -5.78 -0.19 -6.56
N HIS A 374 -6.35 -0.88 -5.59
CA HIS A 374 -6.50 -0.36 -4.22
C HIS A 374 -5.12 -0.12 -3.60
N CYS A 375 -4.92 1.05 -2.96
CA CYS A 375 -3.68 1.38 -2.25
C CYS A 375 -3.90 1.24 -0.75
N PRO A 376 -3.41 0.18 -0.12
CA PRO A 376 -3.55 0.03 1.33
C PRO A 376 -2.85 1.10 2.19
N UNK A 377 -1.98 1.68 1.63
CA UNK A 377 -1.29 2.66 2.24
C UNK A 377 -2.00 3.86 2.41
N VAL A 378 -2.73 4.17 1.56
CA VAL A 378 -3.45 5.45 1.65
C VAL A 378 -4.73 5.31 2.50
N SER A 379 -5.37 4.17 2.46
CA SER A 379 -6.56 3.92 3.28
C SER A 379 -6.28 4.04 4.78
N THR A 380 -5.04 3.73 5.20
CA THR A 380 -4.62 3.87 6.60
C THR A 380 -4.17 5.30 6.96
N LEU A 381 -3.78 6.12 5.98
CA LEU A 381 -3.17 7.42 6.25
C LEU A 381 -4.14 8.52 6.65
N ARG A 382 -5.43 8.37 6.40
CA ARG A 382 -6.43 9.41 6.72
C ARG A 382 -7.34 9.10 7.90
N GLY A 383 -7.06 8.07 8.69
CA GLY A 383 -7.69 7.85 10.00
C GLY A 383 -9.21 7.97 10.04
N GLU A 384 -9.89 7.68 8.94
CA GLU A 384 -11.34 7.67 8.91
C GLU A 384 -11.82 6.26 9.34
N ALA A 385 -11.69 6.03 10.64
CA ALA A 385 -12.62 5.11 11.23
C ALA A 385 -14.00 5.71 11.04
N UNK A 386 -14.62 5.12 10.37
CA UNK A 386 -15.75 5.53 10.03
C UNK A 386 -16.56 6.07 10.97
N SER A 387 -16.37 6.98 11.42
CA SER A 387 -17.49 7.73 11.96
C SER A 387 -18.38 8.11 10.77
N VAL A 388 -19.51 7.52 10.70
CA VAL A 388 -20.59 7.93 9.81
C VAL A 388 -21.02 9.32 10.26
N SER A 389 -20.25 10.32 9.89
CA SER A 389 -20.71 11.69 9.92
C SER A 389 -20.72 12.18 8.48
N ILE A 390 -21.91 12.50 8.05
CA ILE A 390 -22.23 13.10 6.77
C ILE A 390 -21.55 14.47 6.72
N SER A 391 -20.30 14.51 6.28
CA SER A 391 -19.69 15.78 5.91
C SER A 391 -18.94 15.60 4.58
N ASN A 392 -19.31 16.47 3.67
CA ASN A 392 -18.85 16.55 2.29
C ASN A 392 -17.35 16.77 2.20
N GLN A 393 -16.57 15.72 2.05
CA GLN A 393 -15.24 15.81 1.41
C GLN A 393 -14.52 14.46 1.50
N ASN A 394 -14.85 13.55 0.63
CA ASN A 394 -14.19 12.26 0.74
C ASN A 394 -13.79 11.65 -0.62
N UNK A 395 -12.81 11.74 -1.16
CA UNK A 395 -12.28 11.22 -2.04
C UNK A 395 -11.82 9.99 -1.68
N VAL A 396 -12.39 9.06 -1.88
CA VAL A 396 -11.84 7.71 -1.75
C VAL A 396 -10.77 7.48 -2.79
N ARG A 397 -9.74 7.11 -2.29
CA ARG A 397 -8.45 7.06 -2.91
C ARG A 397 -8.19 5.67 -3.43
N MET A 398 -8.89 5.34 -4.49
CA MET A 398 -8.60 4.13 -5.20
C MET A 398 -7.58 4.36 -6.31
N GLY A 399 -6.81 3.37 -6.51
CA GLY A 399 -5.70 3.39 -7.47
C GLY A 399 -6.16 3.71 -8.89
N LYS A 400 -5.55 4.05 -9.60
CA LYS A 400 -4.93 4.66 -10.75
C LYS A 400 -5.09 3.81 -11.98
N LEU A 401 -5.49 4.44 -13.05
CA LEU A 401 -5.37 3.86 -14.39
C LEU A 401 -3.94 3.40 -14.71
N THR A 402 -2.92 3.93 -14.07
CA THR A 402 -1.53 3.55 -14.32
C THR A 402 -0.98 2.50 -13.34
N GLY A 403 -1.76 2.05 -12.37
CA GLY A 403 -1.39 0.95 -11.47
C GLY A 403 -0.11 1.11 -10.67
N ASN A 404 0.40 2.33 -10.50
CA ASN A 404 1.63 2.56 -9.75
C ASN A 404 1.34 2.54 -8.24
N SER A 405 2.25 1.96 -7.48
CA SER A 405 2.11 1.80 -6.04
C SER A 405 2.40 3.12 -5.28
N HIS A 406 2.02 3.14 -4.00
CA HIS A 406 2.40 4.22 -3.09
C HIS A 406 3.91 4.39 -3.06
N CYS A 407 4.39 5.61 -3.30
CA CYS A 407 5.81 5.92 -3.29
C CYS A 407 6.18 6.50 -1.91
N PRO A 408 6.97 5.79 -1.10
CA PRO A 408 7.32 6.27 0.24
C PRO A 408 8.21 7.52 0.21
N TRP A 409 8.95 7.74 -0.89
CA TRP A 409 9.88 8.87 -1.03
C TRP A 409 9.18 10.21 -1.27
N VAL A 410 7.95 10.19 -1.83
CA VAL A 410 7.10 11.38 -1.99
C VAL A 410 5.86 11.31 -1.07
N TYR A 411 5.73 10.23 -0.31
CA TYR A 411 4.63 10.00 0.63
C TYR A 411 3.25 10.20 -0.02
N ASN A 412 3.13 9.79 -1.27
CA ASN A 412 1.89 9.87 -2.05
C ASN A 412 1.89 8.77 -3.09
N CYS A 413 0.73 8.50 -3.64
CA CYS A 413 0.62 7.62 -4.79
C CYS A 413 1.09 8.34 -6.05
N ILE A 414 1.68 7.59 -6.99
CA ILE A 414 1.97 8.07 -8.33
C ILE A 414 0.87 7.52 -9.25
N GLY A 415 0.12 8.41 -9.85
CA GLY A 415 -1.02 8.07 -10.69
C GLY A 415 -1.12 8.93 -11.93
N VAL A 416 -2.25 8.86 -12.63
CA VAL A 416 -2.43 9.48 -13.93
C VAL A 416 -2.21 11.00 -13.93
N ASN A 417 -2.59 11.68 -12.84
CA ASN A 417 -2.53 13.13 -12.76
C ASN A 417 -1.14 13.66 -12.41
N ASN A 418 -0.38 12.92 -11.57
CA ASN A 418 0.94 13.38 -11.10
C ASN A 418 2.13 12.58 -11.66
N HIS A 419 1.91 11.60 -12.56
CA HIS A 419 2.97 10.77 -13.14
C HIS A 419 3.98 11.61 -13.95
N ARG A 420 3.50 12.59 -14.74
CA ARG A 420 4.37 13.51 -15.49
C ARG A 420 5.22 14.36 -14.56
N HIS A 421 4.63 14.89 -13.48
CA HIS A 421 5.35 15.66 -12.46
C HIS A 421 6.44 14.80 -11.81
N PHE A 422 6.13 13.52 -11.52
CA PHE A 422 7.09 12.57 -10.97
C PHE A 422 8.25 12.31 -11.93
N PHE A 423 7.98 12.20 -13.22
CA PHE A 423 9.01 12.00 -14.25
C PHE A 423 9.93 13.24 -14.34
N PHE A 424 9.35 14.45 -14.40
CA PHE A 424 10.12 15.71 -14.40
C PHE A 424 10.93 15.88 -13.10
N TYR A 425 10.35 15.49 -11.97
CA TYR A 425 11.05 15.49 -10.68
C TYR A 425 12.33 14.65 -10.75
N LEU A 426 12.25 13.42 -11.28
CA LEU A 426 13.42 12.53 -11.38
C LEU A 426 14.49 13.08 -12.35
N ILE A 427 14.09 13.68 -13.48
CA ILE A 427 15.03 14.29 -14.44
C ILE A 427 15.77 15.46 -13.76
N ASN A 428 15.02 16.41 -13.20
CA ASN A 428 15.62 17.62 -12.61
C ASN A 428 16.49 17.25 -11.40
N LEU A 429 16.08 16.26 -10.59
CA LEU A 429 16.88 15.75 -9.49
C LEU A 429 18.22 15.18 -9.99
N THR A 430 18.19 14.37 -11.05
CA THR A 430 19.42 13.81 -11.66
C THR A 430 20.35 14.92 -12.10
N LEU A 431 19.82 15.92 -12.82
CA LEU A 431 20.61 17.06 -13.30
C LEU A 431 21.14 17.92 -12.17
N SER A 432 20.35 18.13 -11.10
CA SER A 432 20.78 18.92 -9.94
C SER A 432 21.92 18.23 -9.18
N VAL A 433 21.85 16.90 -9.00
CA VAL A 433 22.93 16.18 -8.31
C VAL A 433 24.22 16.21 -9.14
N VAL A 434 24.14 15.96 -10.45
CA VAL A 434 25.32 16.02 -11.35
C VAL A 434 25.97 17.40 -11.32
N THR A 435 25.15 18.47 -11.38
CA THR A 435 25.69 19.85 -11.34
C THR A 435 26.25 20.19 -9.95
N TYR A 436 25.63 19.68 -8.88
CA TYR A 436 26.10 19.86 -7.49
C TYR A 436 27.46 19.17 -7.29
N ASP A 437 27.62 17.93 -7.72
CA ASP A 437 28.88 17.17 -7.61
C ASP A 437 30.00 17.87 -8.38
N TRP A 438 29.70 18.40 -9.59
CA TRP A 438 30.64 19.15 -10.39
C TRP A 438 31.07 20.45 -9.69
N LEU A 439 30.10 21.20 -9.10
CA LEU A 439 30.38 22.44 -8.37
C LEU A 439 31.23 22.18 -7.12
N THR A 440 30.92 21.10 -6.37
CA THR A 440 31.71 20.68 -5.21
C THR A 440 33.16 20.38 -5.62
N TYR A 441 33.33 19.59 -6.69
CA TYR A 441 34.67 19.25 -7.21
C TYR A 441 35.43 20.51 -7.62
N ARG A 442 34.80 21.47 -8.29
CA ARG A 442 35.43 22.77 -8.69
C ARG A 442 35.80 23.63 -7.48
N CYS A 443 34.92 23.70 -6.48
CA CYS A 443 35.14 24.46 -5.26
C CYS A 443 36.40 23.95 -4.53
N GLU A 444 36.55 22.67 -4.38
CA GLU A 444 37.64 22.03 -3.63
C GLU A 444 38.94 21.92 -4.42
N SER A 445 38.87 21.98 -5.76
CA SER A 445 40.07 21.90 -6.61
C SER A 445 40.83 23.25 -6.72
N VAL A 446 40.17 24.38 -6.37
CA VAL A 446 40.77 25.71 -6.43
C VAL A 446 41.19 26.16 -5.02
N PRO A 447 42.48 26.40 -4.78
CA PRO A 447 42.93 26.86 -3.46
C PRO A 447 42.28 28.20 -3.06
N SER A 448 41.82 28.30 -1.81
CA SER A 448 41.21 29.54 -1.29
C SER A 448 42.20 30.72 -1.36
N PRO A 449 41.68 31.95 -1.53
CA PRO A 449 42.56 33.16 -1.55
C PRO A 449 43.44 33.30 -0.31
N SER A 450 42.96 32.93 0.85
CA SER A 450 43.72 32.95 2.12
C SER A 450 44.89 31.95 2.07
N TYR A 451 44.68 30.78 1.48
CA TYR A 451 45.72 29.76 1.32
C TYR A 451 46.78 30.21 0.29
N ARG A 452 46.35 30.92 -0.79
CA ARG A 452 47.27 31.53 -1.77
C ARG A 452 48.13 32.63 -1.17
N GLN A 453 47.58 33.45 -0.28
CA GLN A 453 48.35 34.50 0.41
C GLN A 453 49.40 33.92 1.35
N LEU A 454 49.08 32.79 1.99
CA LEU A 454 50.04 32.07 2.84
C LEU A 454 51.14 31.41 1.99
N LEU A 455 50.79 30.93 0.80
CA LEU A 455 51.74 30.31 -0.13
C LEU A 455 52.72 31.30 -0.80
N THR A 456 52.34 32.58 -0.93
CA THR A 456 53.23 33.62 -1.48
C THR A 456 54.26 34.11 -0.44
N GLN A 457 54.09 33.76 0.83
CA GLN A 457 55.04 34.11 1.90
C GLN A 457 55.96 32.94 2.32
N ALA A 458 55.70 31.74 1.85
CA ALA A 458 56.53 30.56 2.15
C ALA A 458 57.15 30.03 0.84
N ASP A 459 58.39 29.66 0.88
CA ASP A 459 59.10 29.10 -0.27
C ASP A 459 58.35 27.91 -0.85
N LEU A 460 57.96 28.02 -2.12
CA LEU A 460 57.18 27.04 -2.87
C LEU A 460 57.86 25.64 -2.94
N SER A 461 59.16 25.58 -2.75
CA SER A 461 59.95 24.35 -2.85
C SER A 461 59.86 23.46 -1.61
N THR A 462 59.59 24.02 -0.43
CA THR A 462 59.49 23.23 0.80
C THR A 462 58.08 22.65 1.03
N LEU A 463 57.06 23.27 0.45
CA LEU A 463 55.66 22.85 0.61
C LEU A 463 55.27 21.69 -0.34
N SER A 464 56.00 21.53 -1.47
CA SER A 464 55.72 20.40 -2.39
C SER A 464 56.22 19.05 -1.82
N GLU A 465 57.23 19.07 -0.99
CA GLU A 465 57.79 17.86 -0.36
C GLU A 465 56.97 17.42 0.88
N THR A 466 56.55 18.36 1.71
CA THR A 466 55.78 18.05 2.94
C THR A 466 54.34 17.60 2.64
N ALA A 467 53.72 18.16 1.59
CA ALA A 467 52.38 17.77 1.18
C ALA A 467 52.31 16.37 0.52
N SER A 468 53.44 15.87 0.02
CA SER A 468 53.47 14.54 -0.59
C SER A 468 53.61 13.43 0.43
N ASP A 469 54.14 13.70 1.62
CA ASP A 469 54.39 12.67 2.63
C ASP A 469 53.14 12.30 3.45
N GLU A 470 52.14 13.17 3.52
CA GLU A 470 50.91 12.92 4.29
C GLU A 470 49.85 12.12 3.53
N CYS A 471 50.03 11.90 2.22
CA CYS A 471 49.05 11.27 1.35
C CYS A 471 49.55 10.01 0.65
N ASN A 472 50.02 9.02 1.40
CA ASN A 472 50.58 7.79 0.84
C ASN A 472 49.52 6.80 0.30
N ILE A 473 48.25 6.98 0.59
CA ILE A 473 47.19 6.00 0.25
C ILE A 473 46.24 6.55 -0.84
N LEU A 474 46.07 7.86 -0.96
CA LEU A 474 45.13 8.51 -1.88
C LEU A 474 45.90 9.33 -2.94
N ALA A 475 45.34 9.45 -4.14
CA ALA A 475 45.86 10.34 -5.17
C ALA A 475 45.95 11.78 -4.62
N PRO A 476 46.98 12.54 -4.96
CA PRO A 476 47.22 13.89 -4.39
C PRO A 476 46.03 14.85 -4.56
N SER A 477 45.29 14.76 -5.65
CA SER A 477 44.08 15.52 -5.91
C SER A 477 42.96 15.17 -4.94
N LEU A 478 42.74 13.87 -4.69
CA LEU A 478 41.71 13.37 -3.80
C LEU A 478 42.04 13.70 -2.34
N CYS A 479 43.31 13.62 -1.97
CA CYS A 479 43.78 13.98 -0.63
C CYS A 479 43.52 15.46 -0.31
N ARG A 480 43.80 16.36 -1.27
CA ARG A 480 43.47 17.79 -1.11
C ARG A 480 42.00 18.04 -0.89
N ILE A 481 41.15 17.34 -1.66
CA ILE A 481 39.68 17.46 -1.54
C ILE A 481 39.22 17.03 -0.14
N VAL A 482 39.72 15.86 0.36
CA VAL A 482 39.38 15.37 1.70
C VAL A 482 39.79 16.35 2.81
N ASN A 483 40.95 17.00 2.65
CA ASN A 483 41.46 17.93 3.68
C ASN A 483 40.89 19.36 3.56
N ALA A 484 40.33 19.75 2.39
CA ALA A 484 39.79 21.09 2.17
C ALA A 484 38.45 21.30 2.86
N ASP A 485 37.44 20.43 2.58
CA ASP A 485 36.12 20.50 3.18
C ASP A 485 35.46 19.11 3.19
N THR A 486 35.72 18.37 4.26
CA THR A 486 35.19 17.02 4.45
C THR A 486 33.64 17.01 4.44
N TYR A 487 33.01 18.08 4.95
CA TYR A 487 31.53 18.14 4.99
C TYR A 487 30.93 18.21 3.58
N SER A 488 31.46 19.09 2.72
CA SER A 488 31.02 19.20 1.32
C SER A 488 31.26 17.91 0.54
N LEU A 489 32.40 17.27 0.74
CA LEU A 489 32.71 15.99 0.12
C LEU A 489 31.72 14.90 0.55
N LEU A 490 31.43 14.78 1.86
CA LEU A 490 30.50 13.78 2.39
C LEU A 490 29.07 14.00 1.88
N THR A 491 28.63 15.27 1.79
CA THR A 491 27.30 15.57 1.24
C THR A 491 27.21 15.25 -0.26
N ALA A 492 28.29 15.44 -1.03
CA ALA A 492 28.35 15.07 -2.45
C ALA A 492 28.33 13.53 -2.61
N ILE A 493 29.13 12.82 -1.81
CA ILE A 493 29.11 11.34 -1.81
C ILE A 493 27.69 10.82 -1.47
N TRP A 494 27.05 11.41 -0.46
CA TRP A 494 25.68 11.03 -0.06
C TRP A 494 24.68 11.27 -1.20
N ALA A 495 24.76 12.43 -1.87
CA ALA A 495 23.90 12.77 -3.01
C ALA A 495 24.13 11.81 -4.18
N SER A 496 25.40 11.50 -4.51
CA SER A 496 25.79 10.55 -5.55
C SER A 496 25.28 9.14 -5.28
N LEU A 497 25.33 8.69 -4.01
CA LEU A 497 24.76 7.39 -3.62
C LEU A 497 23.24 7.35 -3.86
N GLN A 498 22.54 8.46 -3.57
CA GLN A 498 21.10 8.54 -3.87
C GLN A 498 20.84 8.56 -5.39
N LEU A 499 21.73 9.19 -6.16
CA LEU A 499 21.60 9.28 -7.62
C LEU A 499 21.59 7.88 -8.27
N THR A 500 22.29 6.89 -7.70
CA THR A 500 22.34 5.53 -8.27
C THR A 500 20.94 4.91 -8.38
N TRP A 501 20.14 4.95 -7.30
CA TRP A 501 18.80 4.38 -7.33
C TRP A 501 17.79 5.30 -8.05
N VAL A 502 18.00 6.62 -8.04
CA VAL A 502 17.16 7.58 -8.77
C VAL A 502 17.29 7.34 -10.28
N SER A 503 18.52 7.17 -10.79
CA SER A 503 18.80 6.86 -12.20
C SER A 503 18.14 5.54 -12.62
N MET A 504 18.25 4.53 -11.75
CA MET A 504 17.60 3.23 -11.94
C MET A 504 16.08 3.39 -12.04
N LEU A 505 15.49 4.17 -11.15
CA LEU A 505 14.05 4.43 -11.14
C LEU A 505 13.61 5.20 -12.40
N LEU A 506 14.38 6.20 -12.82
CA LEU A 506 14.12 6.96 -14.05
C LEU A 506 14.12 6.03 -15.27
N PHE A 507 15.09 5.12 -15.34
CA PHE A 507 15.17 4.12 -16.42
C PHE A 507 13.91 3.22 -16.43
N VAL A 508 13.52 2.71 -15.26
CA VAL A 508 12.32 1.85 -15.13
C VAL A 508 11.07 2.61 -15.59
N GLN A 509 10.92 3.88 -15.17
CA GLN A 509 9.79 4.71 -15.58
C GLN A 509 9.77 4.93 -17.10
N PHE A 510 10.93 5.16 -17.70
CA PHE A 510 11.05 5.31 -19.16
C PHE A 510 10.61 4.04 -19.89
N VAL A 511 11.08 2.87 -19.44
CA VAL A 511 10.69 1.57 -20.02
C VAL A 511 9.18 1.33 -19.88
N GLN A 512 8.61 1.65 -18.73
CA GLN A 512 7.17 1.49 -18.48
C GLN A 512 6.34 2.39 -19.40
N VAL A 513 6.73 3.65 -19.57
CA VAL A 513 6.06 4.60 -20.49
C VAL A 513 6.17 4.09 -21.93
N SER A 514 7.39 3.73 -22.37
CA SER A 514 7.63 3.32 -23.76
C SER A 514 6.91 2.01 -24.13
N SER A 515 6.68 1.13 -23.15
CA SER A 515 5.97 -0.15 -23.36
C SER A 515 4.47 -0.09 -22.97
N ALA A 516 3.97 1.07 -22.53
CA ALA A 516 2.61 1.27 -22.04
C ALA A 516 2.23 0.25 -20.94
N MET A 517 3.14 0.02 -19.97
CA MET A 517 2.95 -0.92 -18.87
C MET A 517 2.90 -0.19 -17.52
N THR A 518 2.06 -0.67 -16.62
CA THR A 518 2.07 -0.21 -15.22
C THR A 518 3.12 -1.00 -14.43
N THR A 519 3.54 -0.46 -13.28
CA THR A 519 4.45 -1.14 -12.35
C THR A 519 3.87 -2.50 -11.93
N TYR A 520 2.56 -2.56 -11.67
CA TYR A 520 1.89 -3.79 -11.27
C TYR A 520 1.92 -4.86 -12.38
N GLU A 521 1.60 -4.46 -13.62
CA GLU A 521 1.62 -5.36 -14.78
C GLU A 521 3.02 -5.88 -15.07
N ASN A 522 4.02 -5.03 -14.89
CA ASN A 522 5.41 -5.40 -15.07
C ASN A 522 5.85 -6.49 -14.06
N MET A 523 5.38 -6.38 -12.82
CA MET A 523 5.74 -7.34 -11.75
C MET A 523 4.92 -8.63 -11.78
N HIS A 524 3.65 -8.58 -12.20
CA HIS A 524 2.70 -9.70 -12.07
C HIS A 524 2.25 -10.30 -13.41
N GLY A 525 2.63 -9.67 -14.53
CA GLY A 525 2.17 -10.05 -15.86
C GLY A 525 0.79 -9.47 -16.20
N ILE A 526 0.53 -9.32 -17.48
CA ILE A 526 -0.72 -8.74 -18.01
C ILE A 526 -1.88 -9.73 -17.91
N ASP A 527 -1.60 -11.02 -17.93
CA ASP A 527 -2.61 -12.09 -18.00
C ASP A 527 -3.52 -12.18 -16.77
N ASN A 528 -3.13 -11.59 -15.65
CA ASN A 528 -3.95 -11.61 -14.43
C ASN A 528 -5.24 -10.79 -14.56
N TYR A 529 -5.38 -9.96 -15.61
CA TYR A 529 -6.61 -9.22 -15.88
C TYR A 529 -7.56 -9.97 -16.79
N SER A 530 -7.08 -10.98 -17.54
CA SER A 530 -7.88 -11.68 -18.54
C SER A 530 -8.21 -13.13 -18.19
N ALA A 531 -7.83 -13.61 -17.02
CA ALA A 531 -7.94 -15.03 -16.68
C ALA A 531 -9.36 -15.49 -16.31
N THR A 532 -10.34 -14.61 -16.29
CA THR A 532 -11.73 -14.96 -16.01
C THR A 532 -12.56 -15.05 -17.29
N SER A 533 -11.96 -15.40 -18.42
CA SER A 533 -12.72 -15.47 -19.64
C SER A 533 -12.83 -16.87 -20.21
N LEU A 534 -14.02 -17.19 -20.58
CA LEU A 534 -14.31 -17.79 -21.89
C LEU A 534 -14.21 -19.32 -21.97
N ASN A 535 -14.68 -20.02 -20.95
CA ASN A 535 -15.21 -21.38 -21.18
C ASN A 535 -16.74 -21.42 -20.93
N SER A 536 -17.43 -20.30 -21.11
CA SER A 536 -18.89 -20.28 -21.06
C SER A 536 -19.45 -20.52 -22.46
N SER A 537 -20.33 -21.49 -22.57
CA SER A 537 -21.18 -21.63 -23.74
C SER A 537 -22.07 -20.39 -23.83
N PHE A 538 -22.16 -19.81 -25.02
CA PHE A 538 -22.94 -18.60 -25.29
C PHE A 538 -24.31 -18.96 -25.87
N THR A 539 -25.29 -18.13 -25.59
CA THR A 539 -26.60 -18.18 -26.26
C THR A 539 -26.46 -17.69 -27.69
N SER A 540 -27.48 -17.87 -28.50
CA SER A 540 -27.55 -17.31 -29.86
C SER A 540 -27.47 -15.75 -29.89
N THR A 541 -27.72 -15.12 -28.75
CA THR A 541 -27.63 -13.66 -28.59
C THR A 541 -26.28 -13.20 -28.02
N GLY A 542 -25.32 -14.12 -27.81
CA GLY A 542 -23.99 -13.81 -27.30
C GLY A 542 -23.87 -13.77 -25.78
N ALA A 543 -24.97 -13.93 -25.04
CA ALA A 543 -24.91 -13.96 -23.57
C ALA A 543 -24.48 -15.35 -23.07
N PRO A 544 -23.66 -15.44 -22.03
CA PRO A 544 -23.24 -16.74 -21.49
C PRO A 544 -24.43 -17.48 -20.84
N LEU A 545 -24.54 -18.78 -21.12
CA LEU A 545 -25.60 -19.62 -20.57
C LEU A 545 -25.47 -19.82 -19.06
N ASN A 546 -24.26 -19.88 -18.56
CA ASN A 546 -23.96 -20.02 -17.13
C ASN A 546 -22.89 -19.05 -16.73
N PRO A 547 -22.92 -18.55 -15.47
CA PRO A 547 -21.88 -17.65 -14.98
C PRO A 547 -20.51 -18.33 -15.06
N PRO A 548 -19.45 -17.56 -15.29
CA PRO A 548 -18.10 -18.11 -15.26
C PRO A 548 -17.85 -18.82 -13.92
N SER A 549 -17.32 -20.03 -13.98
CA SER A 549 -16.92 -20.76 -12.78
C SER A 549 -15.75 -20.02 -12.14
N LEU A 550 -16.01 -19.30 -11.08
CA LEU A 550 -14.94 -18.75 -10.27
C LEU A 550 -14.08 -19.90 -9.74
N PRO A 551 -12.76 -19.77 -9.75
CA PRO A 551 -11.92 -20.74 -9.07
C PRO A 551 -12.40 -20.80 -7.62
N ALA A 552 -12.65 -21.99 -7.14
CA ALA A 552 -12.99 -22.19 -5.73
C ALA A 552 -11.95 -21.45 -4.88
N PRO A 553 -12.34 -20.69 -3.87
CA PRO A 553 -11.36 -20.09 -2.97
C PRO A 553 -10.44 -21.23 -2.52
N GLY A 554 -9.16 -21.07 -2.78
CA GLY A 554 -8.16 -22.06 -2.39
C GLY A 554 -8.37 -22.40 -0.92
N PRO A 555 -8.19 -23.63 -0.53
CA PRO A 555 -8.42 -23.99 0.86
C PRO A 555 -7.58 -23.07 1.74
N SER A 556 -8.26 -22.31 2.58
CA SER A 556 -7.59 -21.62 3.68
C SER A 556 -6.72 -22.66 4.35
N PRO A 557 -5.47 -22.36 4.72
CA PRO A 557 -4.66 -23.35 5.43
C PRO A 557 -5.39 -23.72 6.72
N ALA A 558 -6.19 -24.77 6.63
CA ALA A 558 -6.94 -25.31 7.76
C ALA A 558 -5.94 -25.87 8.76
N ALA A 559 -6.15 -25.58 10.02
CA ALA A 559 -5.45 -26.21 11.11
C ALA A 559 -5.59 -27.74 10.96
N GLY A 560 -4.47 -28.40 10.75
CA GLY A 560 -4.46 -29.78 10.33
C GLY A 560 -4.89 -30.77 11.37
N GLY A 561 -5.67 -31.73 10.90
CA GLY A 561 -5.72 -33.04 11.51
C GLY A 561 -4.58 -33.88 10.91
N ALA A 562 -3.78 -34.48 11.77
CA ALA A 562 -2.62 -35.25 11.37
C ALA A 562 -2.95 -36.46 10.51
N ARG A 563 -2.35 -36.56 9.32
CA ARG A 563 -2.09 -37.87 8.70
C ARG A 563 -0.69 -37.87 8.10
N HIS A 564 0.05 -38.90 8.48
CA HIS A 564 1.44 -39.16 8.12
C HIS A 564 1.71 -39.20 6.60
N GLY A 565 2.82 -38.66 6.21
CA GLY A 565 3.53 -39.01 5.00
C GLY A 565 3.75 -37.86 4.01
N GLY A 566 4.90 -37.21 4.10
CA GLY A 566 5.40 -36.33 3.05
C GLY A 566 6.02 -35.04 3.56
N ARG A 567 7.29 -34.96 3.43
CA ARG A 567 8.27 -33.86 3.62
C ARG A 567 7.74 -32.57 4.22
N HIS A 568 8.09 -32.35 5.47
CA HIS A 568 7.91 -31.10 6.19
C HIS A 568 8.65 -29.96 5.48
N ALA A 569 7.90 -29.12 4.80
CA ALA A 569 8.36 -27.75 4.57
C ALA A 569 8.08 -26.98 5.86
N HIS A 570 9.06 -26.95 6.75
CA HIS A 570 9.04 -26.02 7.88
C HIS A 570 8.98 -24.60 7.32
N GLY A 571 7.82 -23.97 7.39
CA GLY A 571 7.67 -22.54 7.25
C GLY A 571 8.39 -21.85 8.40
N HIS A 572 9.72 -21.80 8.35
CA HIS A 572 10.46 -20.90 9.21
C HIS A 572 10.01 -19.48 8.85
N ASN A 573 9.41 -18.81 9.79
CA ASN A 573 9.23 -17.38 9.79
C ASN A 573 10.64 -16.77 9.87
N HIS A 574 11.39 -16.87 8.76
CA HIS A 574 12.66 -16.16 8.63
C HIS A 574 12.32 -14.66 8.74
N LYS A 575 12.76 -14.03 9.80
CA LYS A 575 12.94 -12.57 9.80
C LYS A 575 13.63 -12.26 8.48
N GLN A 576 12.92 -11.68 7.55
CA GLN A 576 13.47 -11.31 6.25
C GLN A 576 14.75 -10.51 6.52
N GLY A 577 15.87 -10.96 5.99
CA GLY A 577 17.15 -10.32 6.23
C GLY A 577 17.07 -8.83 5.89
N PHE A 578 17.75 -8.01 6.68
CA PHE A 578 17.84 -6.55 6.55
C PHE A 578 18.07 -6.12 5.09
N ILE A 579 18.94 -6.82 4.37
CA ILE A 579 19.25 -6.54 2.96
C ILE A 579 18.00 -6.70 2.07
N LYS A 580 17.21 -7.76 2.28
CA LYS A 580 16.00 -8.03 1.49
C LYS A 580 14.90 -6.98 1.75
N GLN A 581 14.84 -6.47 2.96
CA GLN A 581 13.91 -5.39 3.32
C GLN A 581 14.32 -4.07 2.62
N TRP A 582 15.62 -3.75 2.62
CA TRP A 582 16.15 -2.56 1.95
C TRP A 582 16.03 -2.67 0.42
N SER A 583 16.29 -3.84 -0.16
CA SER A 583 16.12 -4.11 -1.59
C SER A 583 14.69 -3.77 -2.05
N ARG A 584 13.68 -4.19 -1.28
CA ARG A 584 12.27 -3.87 -1.56
C ARG A 584 11.96 -2.38 -1.41
N LEU A 585 12.52 -1.75 -0.37
CA LEU A 585 12.31 -0.31 -0.12
C LEU A 585 12.90 0.56 -1.24
N LEU A 586 14.07 0.16 -1.74
CA LEU A 586 14.76 0.86 -2.82
C LEU A 586 14.19 0.52 -4.21
N GLY A 587 13.30 -0.47 -4.30
CA GLY A 587 12.73 -0.88 -5.59
C GLY A 587 13.71 -1.69 -6.46
N VAL A 588 14.78 -2.21 -5.88
CA VAL A 588 15.81 -3.01 -6.58
C VAL A 588 15.19 -4.27 -7.18
N ASP A 589 14.25 -4.90 -6.45
CA ASP A 589 13.56 -6.10 -6.93
C ASP A 589 12.77 -5.79 -8.21
N ALA A 590 12.02 -4.66 -8.22
CA ALA A 590 11.26 -4.21 -9.39
C ALA A 590 12.19 -3.90 -10.58
N PHE A 591 13.35 -3.30 -10.30
CA PHE A 591 14.36 -3.02 -11.33
C PHE A 591 14.92 -4.32 -11.94
N ILE A 592 15.32 -5.26 -11.09
CA ILE A 592 15.90 -6.55 -11.54
C ILE A 592 14.87 -7.30 -12.40
N GLU A 593 13.62 -7.34 -11.99
CA GLU A 593 12.53 -7.98 -12.75
C GLU A 593 12.29 -7.28 -14.10
N THR A 594 12.32 -5.94 -14.11
CA THR A 594 12.17 -5.13 -15.33
C THR A 594 13.36 -5.33 -16.27
N ALA A 595 14.57 -5.23 -15.75
CA ALA A 595 15.82 -5.38 -16.52
C ALA A 595 16.02 -6.80 -17.06
N ALA A 596 15.62 -7.81 -16.28
CA ALA A 596 15.73 -9.22 -16.67
C ALA A 596 14.60 -9.67 -17.61
N GLY A 597 13.60 -8.85 -17.88
CA GLY A 597 12.44 -9.21 -18.69
C GLY A 597 11.66 -10.40 -18.12
N ARG A 598 11.77 -10.64 -16.81
CA ARG A 598 11.24 -11.86 -16.17
C ARG A 598 9.78 -11.74 -15.73
N GLY A 599 9.10 -10.62 -15.98
CA GLY A 599 7.68 -10.46 -15.67
C GLY A 599 6.75 -11.43 -16.40
N ALA A 600 7.31 -12.34 -17.20
CA ALA A 600 6.54 -13.29 -18.00
C ALA A 600 6.79 -14.78 -17.65
N THR A 601 7.65 -15.13 -16.68
CA THR A 601 8.05 -16.54 -16.55
C THR A 601 8.18 -17.05 -15.12
N THR A 602 7.08 -17.12 -14.37
CA THR A 602 7.04 -17.95 -13.16
C THR A 602 5.89 -18.95 -13.19
N GLY A 603 5.87 -19.76 -14.26
CA GLY A 603 4.99 -20.92 -14.37
C GLY A 603 5.73 -22.00 -15.12
N LYS A 604 6.23 -23.01 -14.43
CA LYS A 604 6.81 -24.20 -15.05
C LYS A 604 5.76 -24.88 -15.94
N GLY A 605 5.99 -24.89 -17.23
CA GLY A 605 5.43 -25.93 -18.11
C GLY A 605 4.29 -25.58 -19.05
N SER A 606 4.06 -24.33 -19.41
CA SER A 606 3.12 -24.04 -20.52
C SER A 606 3.85 -23.35 -21.67
N LYS A 607 3.69 -23.87 -22.88
CA LYS A 607 4.10 -23.18 -24.12
C LYS A 607 3.19 -21.97 -24.31
N ARG A 608 3.61 -20.84 -23.73
CA ARG A 608 2.84 -19.60 -23.75
C ARG A 608 2.96 -18.95 -25.13
N ASN A 609 1.84 -18.80 -25.80
CA ASN A 609 1.73 -17.90 -26.95
C ASN A 609 2.17 -16.50 -26.48
N LYS A 610 3.16 -15.91 -27.15
CA LYS A 610 3.61 -14.53 -26.94
C LYS A 610 2.50 -13.58 -27.42
N ARG A 611 1.42 -13.45 -26.67
CA ARG A 611 0.50 -12.33 -26.90
C ARG A 611 1.23 -11.06 -26.46
N GLY A 612 1.44 -10.13 -27.37
CA GLY A 612 2.01 -8.82 -27.07
C GLY A 612 1.13 -8.06 -26.07
N ASN A 613 1.69 -7.02 -25.47
CA ASN A 613 0.93 -6.13 -24.58
C ASN A 613 -0.24 -5.50 -25.39
N PRO A 614 -1.52 -5.79 -25.04
CA PRO A 614 -2.66 -5.27 -25.82
C PRO A 614 -2.81 -3.74 -25.72
N TYR A 615 -2.19 -3.12 -24.73
CA TYR A 615 -2.26 -1.66 -24.52
C TYR A 615 -1.15 -0.91 -25.24
N SER A 616 -0.15 -1.61 -25.80
CA SER A 616 0.99 -0.97 -26.47
C SER A 616 0.71 -0.74 -27.94
N ARG A 617 0.84 0.53 -28.35
CA ARG A 617 0.74 0.97 -29.75
C ARG A 617 2.12 1.24 -30.37
N GLY A 618 3.20 0.74 -29.72
CA GLY A 618 4.58 0.97 -30.13
C GLY A 618 5.22 2.12 -29.35
N CYS A 619 6.55 2.05 -29.18
CA CYS A 619 7.31 2.93 -28.28
C CYS A 619 7.03 4.43 -28.54
N VAL A 620 7.10 4.87 -29.81
CA VAL A 620 6.94 6.29 -30.18
C VAL A 620 5.52 6.77 -29.86
N THR A 621 4.50 5.99 -30.23
CA THR A 621 3.10 6.34 -29.98
C THR A 621 2.81 6.36 -28.48
N ASN A 622 3.29 5.36 -27.73
CA ASN A 622 3.11 5.30 -26.27
C ASN A 622 3.73 6.51 -25.58
N CYS A 623 4.92 6.94 -26.02
CA CYS A 623 5.57 8.15 -25.49
C CYS A 623 4.77 9.41 -25.83
N LYS A 624 4.29 9.51 -27.09
CA LYS A 624 3.45 10.64 -27.52
C LYS A 624 2.18 10.72 -26.67
N ASP A 625 1.48 9.60 -26.49
CA ASP A 625 0.26 9.52 -25.66
C ASP A 625 0.55 9.96 -24.22
N PHE A 626 1.67 9.50 -23.66
CA PHE A 626 2.04 9.86 -22.30
C PHE A 626 2.29 11.37 -22.14
N TRP A 627 3.00 11.99 -23.11
CA TRP A 627 3.42 13.39 -22.99
C TRP A 627 2.38 14.39 -23.48
N CYS A 628 1.63 14.05 -24.54
CA CYS A 628 0.79 15.01 -25.27
C CYS A 628 -0.70 14.87 -24.96
N ASP A 629 -1.18 13.67 -24.63
CA ASP A 629 -2.61 13.47 -24.36
C ASP A 629 -3.00 14.11 -23.01
N PRO A 630 -4.20 14.71 -22.90
CA PRO A 630 -4.67 15.20 -21.61
C PRO A 630 -4.80 14.04 -20.61
N SER A 631 -4.58 14.34 -19.33
CA SER A 631 -4.77 13.35 -18.26
C SER A 631 -6.25 12.94 -18.21
N PRO A 632 -6.55 11.65 -18.05
CA PRO A 632 -7.93 11.20 -17.94
C PRO A 632 -8.62 11.82 -16.73
N MET A 633 -9.80 12.37 -16.93
CA MET A 633 -10.64 12.89 -15.86
C MET A 633 -11.80 11.92 -15.62
N PHE A 634 -11.92 11.44 -14.38
CA PHE A 634 -13.03 10.59 -13.99
C PHE A 634 -14.21 11.49 -13.64
N GLY A 635 -15.30 11.32 -14.37
CA GLY A 635 -16.55 12.03 -14.11
C GLY A 635 -17.20 11.58 -12.80
N LYS A 636 -18.26 12.24 -12.41
CA LYS A 636 -19.12 11.77 -11.32
C LYS A 636 -19.69 10.40 -11.71
N HIS A 637 -19.81 9.52 -10.74
CA HIS A 637 -20.12 8.11 -10.97
C HIS A 637 -21.45 7.79 -11.63
N GLU A 638 -22.36 8.73 -11.62
CA GLU A 638 -23.72 8.52 -12.13
C GLU A 638 -23.74 7.96 -13.55
N ASN A 639 -22.71 8.22 -14.37
CA ASN A 639 -22.70 7.83 -15.78
C ASN A 639 -21.52 6.97 -16.18
N GLY A 640 -20.65 6.56 -15.25
CA GLY A 640 -19.49 5.75 -15.57
C GLY A 640 -18.52 6.39 -16.58
N ALA A 641 -18.57 7.71 -16.72
CA ALA A 641 -17.83 8.40 -17.78
C ALA A 641 -16.42 8.78 -17.35
N ALA A 642 -15.46 8.58 -18.23
CA ALA A 642 -14.08 9.07 -18.09
C ALA A 642 -13.66 9.74 -19.41
N VAL A 643 -12.67 10.61 -19.35
CA VAL A 643 -12.06 11.19 -20.56
C VAL A 643 -10.64 10.61 -20.68
N LEU A 644 -10.39 9.89 -21.75
CA LEU A 644 -9.09 9.28 -22.06
C LEU A 644 -8.59 9.86 -23.39
N GLY A 645 -7.42 10.52 -23.37
CA GLY A 645 -6.86 11.12 -24.57
C GLY A 645 -7.77 12.18 -25.20
N GLY A 646 -8.57 12.88 -24.40
CA GLY A 646 -9.53 13.87 -24.90
C GLY A 646 -10.85 13.29 -25.42
N VAL A 647 -10.99 11.95 -25.41
CA VAL A 647 -12.21 11.27 -25.87
C VAL A 647 -13.02 10.79 -24.67
N PRO A 648 -14.31 11.10 -24.57
CA PRO A 648 -15.14 10.54 -23.51
C PRO A 648 -15.30 9.03 -23.72
N VAL A 649 -15.05 8.28 -22.66
CA VAL A 649 -15.10 6.81 -22.65
C VAL A 649 -15.98 6.37 -21.50
N ASN A 650 -16.88 5.44 -21.74
CA ASN A 650 -17.68 4.81 -20.69
C ASN A 650 -16.81 3.74 -19.99
N TYR A 651 -16.86 3.68 -18.67
CA TYR A 651 -16.19 2.61 -17.91
C TYR A 651 -16.63 1.21 -18.36
N THR A 652 -17.88 1.06 -18.77
CA THR A 652 -18.41 -0.21 -19.26
C THR A 652 -17.66 -0.68 -20.51
N ASP A 653 -17.45 0.23 -21.45
CA ASP A 653 -16.76 -0.06 -22.71
C ASP A 653 -15.28 -0.42 -22.49
N MET A 654 -14.67 0.17 -21.46
CA MET A 654 -13.28 -0.13 -21.10
C MET A 654 -13.08 -1.57 -20.60
N TYR A 655 -14.14 -2.22 -20.10
CA TYR A 655 -14.08 -3.61 -19.67
C TYR A 655 -14.29 -4.60 -20.84
N GLU A 656 -14.77 -4.12 -21.97
CA GLU A 656 -15.08 -4.95 -23.14
C GLU A 656 -13.94 -5.01 -24.17
N SER A 657 -12.99 -4.08 -24.12
CA SER A 657 -11.87 -4.06 -25.06
C SER A 657 -10.71 -4.96 -24.61
N PRO A 658 -10.00 -5.51 -25.58
CA PRO A 658 -9.99 -6.85 -26.16
C PRO A 658 -9.44 -7.92 -25.24
#